data_602a1763c1896009c3144badbcf318b5
#
_entry.id   602a1763c1896009c3144badbcf318b5
#
_cell.length_a   1.000
_cell.length_b   1.000
_cell.length_c   1.000
_cell.angle_alpha   90.00
_cell.angle_beta   90.00
_cell.angle_gamma   90.00
#
_symmetry.space_group_name_H-M   'P 1'
#
loop_
_entity.id
_entity.type
_entity.pdbx_description
1 polymer ?
#
loop_
_entity_poly.entity_id
_entity_poly.type
_entity_poly.pdbx_seq_one_letter_code
_entity_poly.pdbx_strand_id
1 'polypeptide(L)'
;MLNDNIKNLILRTINLYENSNLNQAIIDEGMQKLKQAKKILTEDNKEPSSNLKDEYDKQYNIHKNDNVAALELPYINREFYEHTFLPSEDVLIGFYVDDNEESYYRSEIKSIYKLVMYDNHEVVKVDYIYSGSQQMNFGKLAEGEHVLSYEIQDIYGRKSFRDYFEIRVKTPTVKSEYIIADSEIPSNIDSIEWLNQLILDLDESYNYLTLPTGTYKMKFGETLMLKDNLTLNLNGSEIVLEEGQIGDKNLQVDIKQCYDSHVINGTIVGDRVTHDYKNSPNNSEWVCGISIEGRSKYSSYENIEVRDITGYGSTEGFAGDRSGEGYCWAVTYFQKNWNENTKCTESDFIDLTKFKVKGCEFIQVGLYLGYQGCPDKTWYYEIEMYNENKELVDKFNAYYYRKIFIPKEIKYCKIYSLVGANMSSSTQIFAFKTPVNCEFKNVRHIDCRCVGCAPSAMESLRLIDCYFTRCGRNGAKCAFDSEDGWDMMHDFYMSGTVFENNYLNDWLTCAGHNFLLENNEYNGDMYFWTRCQNYTVRNNKIRNIKEGSGKTVHHARIYDNECSGAINSTVTIIKNCVAKQINGEVENCIAYSLPNTTKQVEDCKFILSDEIQYISDISISNCLFNLAEGVTSRTFSFNKRDGLIKFMNCDFRGGLYVLANNNAFNSGEFINCNFDKFTMNVNCALADNIKTIILKNCVLPIDGCLIKLSPHAYSKGIVNVIFEDCIITDSGEFKLDGYGAGSALINAFSKPIEGSSITFRNCTIDKPTGLLLEGYGSGHVLNLIFENTPLSDNLQIKDNLKQFINLIIK
;
A
#
# COMPACT_ATOMS: atom_id res chain seq x y z
N MET A 1 -23.26 4.00 -10.23
CA MET A 1 -22.01 3.61 -10.95
C MET A 1 -21.37 2.32 -10.41
N LEU A 2 -21.04 2.21 -9.13
CA LEU A 2 -20.50 0.94 -8.59
C LEU A 2 -21.48 -0.23 -8.82
N ASN A 3 -22.76 0.01 -8.59
CA ASN A 3 -23.83 -0.98 -8.80
C ASN A 3 -23.99 -1.37 -10.28
N ASP A 4 -23.79 -0.46 -11.22
CA ASP A 4 -23.92 -0.72 -12.66
C ASP A 4 -22.67 -1.39 -13.22
N ASN A 5 -21.47 -1.07 -12.69
CA ASN A 5 -20.23 -1.77 -13.04
C ASN A 5 -20.22 -3.20 -12.50
N ILE A 6 -20.68 -3.42 -11.29
CA ILE A 6 -20.85 -4.77 -10.73
C ILE A 6 -21.96 -5.52 -11.47
N LYS A 7 -23.06 -4.87 -11.80
CA LYS A 7 -24.13 -5.44 -12.62
C LYS A 7 -23.63 -5.84 -14.01
N ASN A 8 -22.82 -5.00 -14.64
CA ASN A 8 -22.20 -5.27 -15.93
C ASN A 8 -21.14 -6.39 -15.83
N LEU A 9 -20.38 -6.44 -14.75
CA LEU A 9 -19.42 -7.51 -14.47
C LEU A 9 -20.15 -8.84 -14.28
N ILE A 10 -21.22 -8.86 -13.50
CA ILE A 10 -22.08 -10.04 -13.29
C ILE A 10 -22.69 -10.51 -14.62
N LEU A 11 -23.21 -9.60 -15.46
CA LEU A 11 -23.78 -9.93 -16.76
C LEU A 11 -22.72 -10.45 -17.74
N ARG A 12 -21.52 -9.87 -17.76
CA ARG A 12 -20.39 -10.37 -18.56
C ARG A 12 -19.94 -11.75 -18.09
N THR A 13 -19.90 -11.98 -16.79
CA THR A 13 -19.53 -13.28 -16.23
C THR A 13 -20.58 -14.33 -16.56
N ILE A 14 -21.87 -14.02 -16.46
CA ILE A 14 -22.96 -14.92 -16.89
C ILE A 14 -22.82 -15.27 -18.37
N ASN A 15 -22.61 -14.28 -19.26
CA ASN A 15 -22.42 -14.52 -20.70
C ASN A 15 -21.16 -15.36 -21.00
N LEU A 16 -20.08 -15.22 -20.24
CA LEU A 16 -18.88 -16.04 -20.36
C LEU A 16 -19.15 -17.49 -19.94
N TYR A 17 -19.92 -17.72 -18.88
CA TYR A 17 -20.31 -19.06 -18.44
C TYR A 17 -21.29 -19.75 -19.42
N GLU A 18 -22.27 -19.02 -19.95
CA GLU A 18 -23.26 -19.56 -20.90
C GLU A 18 -22.62 -19.94 -22.26
N ASN A 19 -21.51 -19.27 -22.64
CA ASN A 19 -20.79 -19.52 -23.90
C ASN A 19 -19.53 -20.41 -23.73
N SER A 20 -19.28 -20.95 -22.56
CA SER A 20 -18.11 -21.81 -22.28
C SER A 20 -18.50 -23.30 -22.33
N ASN A 21 -17.63 -24.14 -22.90
CA ASN A 21 -17.73 -25.61 -22.82
C ASN A 21 -17.33 -26.16 -21.43
N LEU A 22 -17.64 -25.45 -20.36
CA LEU A 22 -17.32 -25.86 -18.99
C LEU A 22 -18.31 -26.92 -18.50
N ASN A 23 -17.83 -27.81 -17.63
CA ASN A 23 -18.63 -28.84 -16.97
C ASN A 23 -19.79 -28.17 -16.19
N GLN A 24 -20.99 -28.69 -16.31
CA GLN A 24 -22.23 -28.18 -15.69
C GLN A 24 -22.08 -27.94 -14.18
N ALA A 25 -21.31 -28.76 -13.49
CA ALA A 25 -21.05 -28.60 -12.05
C ALA A 25 -20.27 -27.30 -11.71
N ILE A 26 -19.36 -26.87 -12.56
CA ILE A 26 -18.61 -25.61 -12.40
C ILE A 26 -19.51 -24.41 -12.68
N ILE A 27 -20.41 -24.55 -13.67
CA ILE A 27 -21.42 -23.54 -13.99
C ILE A 27 -22.38 -23.36 -12.81
N ASP A 28 -22.86 -24.46 -12.21
CA ASP A 28 -23.79 -24.43 -11.11
C ASP A 28 -23.16 -23.83 -9.84
N GLU A 29 -21.90 -24.15 -9.56
CA GLU A 29 -21.15 -23.54 -8.44
C GLU A 29 -20.92 -22.04 -8.66
N GLY A 30 -20.50 -21.63 -9.87
CA GLY A 30 -20.33 -20.24 -10.24
C GLY A 30 -21.63 -19.44 -10.13
N MET A 31 -22.74 -20.01 -10.60
CA MET A 31 -24.07 -19.41 -10.49
C MET A 31 -24.57 -19.30 -9.04
N GLN A 32 -24.21 -20.25 -8.19
CA GLN A 32 -24.54 -20.20 -6.75
C GLN A 32 -23.78 -19.08 -6.05
N LYS A 33 -22.48 -18.91 -6.33
CA LYS A 33 -21.64 -17.80 -5.83
C LYS A 33 -22.14 -16.44 -6.32
N LEU A 34 -22.55 -16.32 -7.57
CA LEU A 34 -23.15 -15.11 -8.14
C LEU A 34 -24.52 -14.76 -7.52
N LYS A 35 -25.34 -15.76 -7.19
CA LYS A 35 -26.61 -15.56 -6.46
C LYS A 35 -26.35 -15.10 -5.04
N GLN A 36 -25.31 -15.62 -4.39
CA GLN A 36 -24.91 -15.23 -3.06
C GLN A 36 -24.34 -13.80 -3.03
N ALA A 37 -23.48 -13.43 -3.99
CA ALA A 37 -22.99 -12.08 -4.18
C ALA A 37 -24.12 -11.08 -4.46
N LYS A 38 -25.09 -11.46 -5.32
CA LYS A 38 -26.30 -10.65 -5.57
C LYS A 38 -27.15 -10.45 -4.32
N LYS A 39 -27.26 -11.48 -3.47
CA LYS A 39 -27.99 -11.40 -2.20
C LYS A 39 -27.29 -10.43 -1.23
N ILE A 40 -25.97 -10.51 -1.09
CA ILE A 40 -25.15 -9.59 -0.29
C ILE A 40 -25.33 -8.15 -0.78
N LEU A 41 -25.22 -7.90 -2.09
CA LEU A 41 -25.40 -6.57 -2.69
C LEU A 41 -26.84 -6.01 -2.54
N THR A 42 -27.84 -6.86 -2.41
CA THR A 42 -29.24 -6.41 -2.18
C THR A 42 -29.56 -6.23 -0.70
N GLU A 43 -28.82 -6.87 0.19
CA GLU A 43 -28.97 -6.71 1.65
C GLU A 43 -28.17 -5.50 2.17
N ASP A 44 -27.04 -5.13 1.54
CA ASP A 44 -26.23 -3.94 1.89
C ASP A 44 -26.86 -2.59 1.44
N ASN A 45 -27.88 -2.61 0.58
CA ASN A 45 -28.61 -1.42 0.14
C ASN A 45 -29.82 -1.04 1.02
N LYS A 46 -29.86 -1.51 2.25
CA LYS A 46 -30.79 -0.92 3.23
C LYS A 46 -30.22 0.45 3.65
N GLU A 47 -31.04 1.49 3.53
CA GLU A 47 -30.75 2.82 4.09
C GLU A 47 -30.15 2.66 5.49
N PRO A 48 -29.12 3.47 5.87
CA PRO A 48 -28.61 3.48 7.22
C PRO A 48 -29.77 3.68 8.18
N SER A 49 -30.12 2.62 8.88
CA SER A 49 -31.30 2.57 9.71
C SER A 49 -31.18 3.66 10.80
N SER A 50 -32.29 4.27 11.17
CA SER A 50 -32.47 5.04 12.40
C SER A 50 -31.82 4.42 13.66
N ASN A 51 -31.42 3.19 13.56
CA ASN A 51 -30.78 2.34 14.55
C ASN A 51 -29.29 2.64 14.80
N LEU A 52 -28.51 3.09 13.77
CA LEU A 52 -27.07 3.36 13.93
C LEU A 52 -26.78 4.56 14.84
N LYS A 53 -27.55 5.61 14.69
CA LYS A 53 -27.47 6.77 15.58
C LYS A 53 -27.75 6.40 17.02
N ASP A 54 -28.82 5.66 17.26
CA ASP A 54 -29.24 5.24 18.60
C ASP A 54 -28.21 4.31 19.23
N GLU A 55 -27.60 3.43 18.42
CA GLU A 55 -26.54 2.53 18.84
C GLU A 55 -25.26 3.30 19.19
N TYR A 56 -24.83 4.25 18.34
CA TYR A 56 -23.71 5.14 18.62
C TYR A 56 -23.96 5.94 19.90
N ASP A 57 -25.08 6.61 20.02
CA ASP A 57 -25.41 7.46 21.18
C ASP A 57 -25.41 6.63 22.48
N LYS A 58 -25.89 5.41 22.43
CA LYS A 58 -25.84 4.48 23.57
C LYS A 58 -24.41 4.14 23.97
N GLN A 59 -23.57 3.72 23.03
CA GLN A 59 -22.18 3.37 23.28
C GLN A 59 -21.37 4.60 23.71
N TYR A 60 -21.55 5.74 23.05
CA TYR A 60 -20.88 7.00 23.38
C TYR A 60 -21.20 7.44 24.82
N ASN A 61 -22.45 7.38 25.25
CA ASN A 61 -22.82 7.75 26.62
C ASN A 61 -22.21 6.83 27.69
N ILE A 62 -21.90 5.59 27.35
CA ILE A 62 -21.18 4.66 28.23
C ILE A 62 -19.68 4.98 28.28
N HIS A 63 -19.05 5.19 27.14
CA HIS A 63 -17.59 5.16 26.97
C HIS A 63 -16.91 6.53 26.88
N LYS A 64 -17.62 7.65 26.64
CA LYS A 64 -17.06 8.99 26.43
C LYS A 64 -16.13 9.51 27.54
N ASN A 65 -16.18 8.90 28.73
CA ASN A 65 -15.32 9.26 29.86
C ASN A 65 -14.25 8.22 30.15
N ASP A 66 -14.12 7.18 29.34
CA ASP A 66 -13.11 6.16 29.51
C ASP A 66 -11.74 6.74 29.21
N ASN A 67 -10.74 6.36 30.00
CA ASN A 67 -9.38 6.82 29.82
C ASN A 67 -8.69 5.97 28.74
N VAL A 68 -8.77 6.41 27.49
CA VAL A 68 -8.11 5.76 26.35
C VAL A 68 -6.85 6.50 25.93
N ALA A 69 -5.92 5.79 25.32
CA ALA A 69 -4.65 6.38 24.89
C ALA A 69 -4.90 7.53 23.91
N ALA A 70 -4.33 8.71 24.19
CA ALA A 70 -4.53 9.92 23.41
C ALA A 70 -3.91 9.83 22.00
N LEU A 71 -2.93 8.93 21.81
CA LEU A 71 -2.21 8.75 20.54
C LEU A 71 -2.92 7.84 19.53
N GLU A 72 -3.96 7.14 19.94
CA GLU A 72 -4.75 6.24 19.09
C GLU A 72 -6.04 6.95 18.64
N LEU A 73 -5.89 7.89 17.73
CA LEU A 73 -7.05 8.59 17.14
C LEU A 73 -7.67 7.77 16.00
N PRO A 74 -8.99 7.87 15.79
CA PRO A 74 -9.62 7.21 14.65
C PRO A 74 -9.07 7.77 13.33
N TYR A 75 -8.94 6.90 12.36
CA TYR A 75 -8.32 7.23 11.08
C TYR A 75 -9.31 7.00 9.92
N ILE A 76 -9.42 7.98 9.05
CA ILE A 76 -10.28 7.94 7.87
C ILE A 76 -9.52 8.43 6.65
N ASN A 77 -9.71 7.75 5.53
CA ASN A 77 -9.06 8.07 4.28
C ASN A 77 -10.09 8.21 3.17
N ARG A 78 -9.94 9.23 2.36
CA ARG A 78 -10.63 9.27 1.07
C ARG A 78 -10.07 8.21 0.14
N GLU A 79 -10.95 7.63 -0.64
CA GLU A 79 -10.61 6.91 -1.86
C GLU A 79 -10.72 7.87 -3.06
N PHE A 80 -10.69 7.32 -4.25
CA PHE A 80 -10.90 8.11 -5.47
C PHE A 80 -12.26 8.81 -5.48
N TYR A 81 -12.28 10.06 -5.98
CA TYR A 81 -13.50 10.84 -6.20
C TYR A 81 -13.43 11.63 -7.50
N GLU A 82 -14.59 11.95 -8.08
CA GLU A 82 -14.65 12.86 -9.20
C GLU A 82 -14.41 14.31 -8.74
N HIS A 83 -13.68 15.08 -9.54
CA HIS A 83 -13.39 16.48 -9.21
C HIS A 83 -14.47 17.46 -9.67
N THR A 84 -15.25 17.07 -10.68
CA THR A 84 -16.24 17.89 -11.33
C THR A 84 -17.57 17.17 -11.35
N PHE A 85 -18.60 17.82 -10.83
CA PHE A 85 -19.97 17.32 -10.75
C PHE A 85 -20.91 18.22 -11.53
N LEU A 86 -22.02 17.67 -12.01
CA LEU A 86 -23.12 18.46 -12.53
C LEU A 86 -23.99 19.01 -11.38
N PRO A 87 -24.65 20.17 -11.54
CA PRO A 87 -25.55 20.72 -10.50
C PRO A 87 -26.72 19.80 -10.14
N SER A 88 -27.02 18.83 -11.01
CA SER A 88 -28.11 17.85 -10.79
C SER A 88 -27.67 16.61 -10.04
N GLU A 89 -26.37 16.38 -9.86
CA GLU A 89 -25.78 15.19 -9.26
C GLU A 89 -25.56 15.36 -7.76
N ASP A 90 -25.65 14.26 -7.02
CA ASP A 90 -25.18 14.21 -5.66
C ASP A 90 -23.65 14.06 -5.65
N VAL A 91 -22.97 14.80 -4.79
CA VAL A 91 -21.52 14.69 -4.59
C VAL A 91 -21.23 13.49 -3.68
N LEU A 92 -20.75 12.41 -4.31
CA LEU A 92 -20.48 11.14 -3.67
C LEU A 92 -18.97 10.89 -3.61
N ILE A 93 -18.43 10.67 -2.40
CA ILE A 93 -17.02 10.48 -2.14
C ILE A 93 -16.80 9.12 -1.48
N GLY A 94 -16.00 8.26 -2.09
CA GLY A 94 -15.56 7.00 -1.50
C GLY A 94 -14.56 7.25 -0.37
N PHE A 95 -14.65 6.49 0.71
CA PHE A 95 -13.72 6.54 1.82
C PHE A 95 -13.59 5.20 2.53
N TYR A 96 -12.55 5.08 3.33
CA TYR A 96 -12.29 3.94 4.18
C TYR A 96 -12.00 4.42 5.60
N VAL A 97 -12.63 3.77 6.58
CA VAL A 97 -12.34 3.98 8.01
C VAL A 97 -11.56 2.79 8.52
N ASP A 98 -10.35 3.06 8.98
CA ASP A 98 -9.52 2.04 9.62
C ASP A 98 -10.00 1.81 11.06
N ASP A 99 -10.23 0.56 11.40
CA ASP A 99 -10.28 0.16 12.81
C ASP A 99 -8.84 0.13 13.33
N ASN A 100 -8.62 0.69 14.52
CA ASN A 100 -7.31 0.63 15.16
C ASN A 100 -6.74 -0.80 15.13
N GLU A 101 -5.45 -0.94 14.84
CA GLU A 101 -4.74 -2.21 14.59
C GLU A 101 -5.06 -3.38 15.53
N GLU A 102 -5.48 -3.10 16.77
CA GLU A 102 -5.86 -4.14 17.73
C GLU A 102 -7.29 -4.66 17.57
N SER A 103 -8.21 -3.90 16.99
CA SER A 103 -9.61 -4.29 16.86
C SER A 103 -9.90 -5.12 15.62
N TYR A 104 -9.08 -4.98 14.58
CA TYR A 104 -9.27 -5.65 13.30
C TYR A 104 -9.29 -7.19 13.39
N TYR A 105 -8.55 -7.76 14.35
CA TYR A 105 -8.44 -9.21 14.55
C TYR A 105 -9.29 -9.79 15.68
N ARG A 106 -10.04 -8.96 16.44
CA ARG A 106 -10.69 -9.41 17.68
C ARG A 106 -12.20 -9.33 17.71
N SER A 107 -12.88 -8.67 16.78
CA SER A 107 -14.33 -8.60 16.86
C SER A 107 -15.04 -8.74 15.51
N GLU A 108 -16.02 -9.62 15.45
CA GLU A 108 -17.08 -9.63 14.43
C GLU A 108 -17.94 -8.34 14.47
N ILE A 109 -17.67 -7.42 15.40
CA ILE A 109 -18.44 -6.20 15.63
C ILE A 109 -17.68 -5.04 14.99
N LYS A 110 -18.20 -4.52 13.90
CA LYS A 110 -17.69 -3.30 13.26
C LYS A 110 -17.84 -2.11 14.20
N SER A 111 -16.77 -1.32 14.37
CA SER A 111 -16.81 -0.08 15.17
C SER A 111 -17.73 0.94 14.51
N ILE A 112 -18.47 1.70 15.34
CA ILE A 112 -19.39 2.73 14.88
C ILE A 112 -18.77 4.11 15.10
N TYR A 113 -18.91 4.96 14.11
CA TYR A 113 -18.40 6.34 14.12
C TYR A 113 -19.49 7.34 13.76
N LYS A 114 -19.39 8.53 14.33
CA LYS A 114 -20.12 9.71 13.89
C LYS A 114 -19.28 10.42 12.81
N LEU A 115 -19.78 10.55 11.61
CA LEU A 115 -19.18 11.28 10.49
C LEU A 115 -19.80 12.68 10.42
N VAL A 116 -18.96 13.71 10.39
CA VAL A 116 -19.37 15.10 10.19
C VAL A 116 -18.76 15.61 8.88
N MET A 117 -19.59 16.13 8.00
CA MET A 117 -19.23 16.64 6.68
C MET A 117 -19.45 18.14 6.60
N TYR A 118 -18.52 18.84 5.96
CA TYR A 118 -18.51 20.30 5.87
C TYR A 118 -18.35 20.76 4.43
N ASP A 119 -18.96 21.88 4.09
CA ASP A 119 -18.66 22.68 2.90
C ASP A 119 -18.27 24.08 3.36
N ASN A 120 -17.09 24.55 2.97
CA ASN A 120 -16.53 25.85 3.39
C ASN A 120 -16.64 26.13 4.91
N HIS A 121 -16.33 25.12 5.74
CA HIS A 121 -16.45 25.10 7.22
C HIS A 121 -17.87 24.98 7.78
N GLU A 122 -18.90 25.10 7.00
CA GLU A 122 -20.26 24.90 7.46
C GLU A 122 -20.63 23.43 7.48
N VAL A 123 -21.22 22.93 8.56
CA VAL A 123 -21.69 21.55 8.63
C VAL A 123 -22.86 21.36 7.68
N VAL A 124 -22.65 20.56 6.64
CA VAL A 124 -23.72 20.25 5.67
C VAL A 124 -24.47 18.98 6.02
N LYS A 125 -23.79 18.02 6.67
CA LYS A 125 -24.42 16.75 7.07
C LYS A 125 -23.70 16.08 8.24
N VAL A 126 -24.46 15.34 9.04
CA VAL A 126 -23.97 14.42 10.05
C VAL A 126 -24.55 13.04 9.75
N ASP A 127 -23.69 12.04 9.68
CA ASP A 127 -24.07 10.65 9.43
C ASP A 127 -23.44 9.71 10.47
N TYR A 128 -23.84 8.44 10.47
CA TYR A 128 -23.29 7.42 11.34
C TYR A 128 -22.89 6.23 10.48
N ILE A 129 -21.66 5.75 10.67
CA ILE A 129 -21.02 4.78 9.78
C ILE A 129 -20.33 3.68 10.57
N TYR A 130 -20.13 2.55 9.92
CA TYR A 130 -19.22 1.51 10.40
C TYR A 130 -17.81 1.70 9.87
N SER A 131 -16.83 1.02 10.44
CA SER A 131 -15.51 0.85 9.83
C SER A 131 -15.58 0.13 8.47
N GLY A 132 -14.53 0.30 7.66
CA GLY A 132 -14.40 -0.27 6.32
C GLY A 132 -14.71 0.73 5.21
N SER A 133 -14.83 0.22 3.97
CA SER A 133 -15.13 1.05 2.78
C SER A 133 -16.59 1.48 2.74
N GLN A 134 -16.82 2.76 2.55
CA GLN A 134 -18.14 3.37 2.50
C GLN A 134 -18.17 4.58 1.55
N GLN A 135 -19.32 5.24 1.45
CA GLN A 135 -19.50 6.41 0.61
C GLN A 135 -20.12 7.56 1.40
N MET A 136 -19.44 8.71 1.38
CA MET A 136 -20.00 9.98 1.88
C MET A 136 -20.89 10.59 0.81
N ASN A 137 -22.06 11.07 1.20
CA ASN A 137 -22.98 11.80 0.33
C ASN A 137 -23.16 13.24 0.87
N PHE A 138 -22.54 14.21 0.21
CA PHE A 138 -22.68 15.64 0.51
C PHE A 138 -23.99 16.25 -0.03
N GLY A 139 -24.75 15.47 -0.82
CA GLY A 139 -25.93 15.95 -1.50
C GLY A 139 -25.61 16.77 -2.76
N LYS A 140 -26.59 17.52 -3.23
CA LYS A 140 -26.45 18.44 -4.38
C LYS A 140 -25.90 19.76 -3.89
N LEU A 141 -24.79 20.19 -4.47
CA LEU A 141 -24.17 21.46 -4.16
C LEU A 141 -24.47 22.50 -5.24
N ALA A 142 -24.34 23.78 -4.89
CA ALA A 142 -24.53 24.89 -5.83
C ALA A 142 -23.44 24.87 -6.93
N GLU A 143 -23.67 25.53 -8.05
CA GLU A 143 -22.64 25.71 -9.08
C GLU A 143 -21.51 26.61 -8.54
N GLY A 144 -20.27 26.15 -8.68
CA GLY A 144 -19.06 26.83 -8.18
C GLY A 144 -17.98 25.87 -7.69
N GLU A 145 -16.95 26.46 -7.10
CA GLU A 145 -15.90 25.72 -6.38
C GLU A 145 -16.31 25.53 -4.91
N HIS A 146 -16.04 24.34 -4.40
CA HIS A 146 -16.32 23.94 -3.02
C HIS A 146 -15.06 23.40 -2.35
N VAL A 147 -14.85 23.80 -1.11
CA VAL A 147 -13.85 23.23 -0.21
C VAL A 147 -14.57 22.30 0.76
N LEU A 148 -14.59 21.05 0.42
CA LEU A 148 -15.21 20.03 1.26
C LEU A 148 -14.24 19.54 2.33
N SER A 149 -14.78 19.17 3.49
CA SER A 149 -14.01 18.49 4.52
C SER A 149 -14.86 17.55 5.35
N TYR A 150 -14.20 16.67 6.07
CA TYR A 150 -14.87 15.70 6.94
C TYR A 150 -13.99 15.32 8.12
N GLU A 151 -14.62 14.88 9.19
CA GLU A 151 -13.99 14.24 10.34
C GLU A 151 -14.90 13.14 10.90
N ILE A 152 -14.31 12.13 11.55
CA ILE A 152 -15.07 11.12 12.29
C ILE A 152 -14.80 11.23 13.79
N GLN A 153 -15.78 10.81 14.59
CA GLN A 153 -15.65 10.70 16.03
C GLN A 153 -16.04 9.29 16.47
N ASP A 154 -15.18 8.67 17.27
CA ASP A 154 -15.46 7.37 17.85
C ASP A 154 -16.37 7.45 19.10
N ILE A 155 -16.72 6.28 19.63
CA ILE A 155 -17.56 6.17 20.84
C ILE A 155 -16.89 6.69 22.12
N TYR A 156 -15.58 6.91 22.11
CA TYR A 156 -14.83 7.53 23.21
C TYR A 156 -14.76 9.04 23.12
N GLY A 157 -15.29 9.64 22.07
CA GLY A 157 -15.28 11.08 21.82
C GLY A 157 -14.00 11.58 21.14
N ARG A 158 -13.09 10.70 20.76
CA ARG A 158 -11.86 11.06 20.04
C ARG A 158 -12.21 11.33 18.58
N LYS A 159 -11.59 12.35 18.02
CA LYS A 159 -11.82 12.78 16.64
C LYS A 159 -10.63 12.44 15.77
N SER A 160 -10.87 12.03 14.53
CA SER A 160 -9.86 12.00 13.48
C SER A 160 -9.33 13.41 13.17
N PHE A 161 -8.34 13.51 12.30
CA PHE A 161 -8.03 14.79 11.65
C PHE A 161 -9.18 15.20 10.73
N ARG A 162 -9.33 16.51 10.53
CA ARG A 162 -10.21 17.06 9.49
C ARG A 162 -9.43 17.08 8.17
N ASP A 163 -9.95 16.42 7.16
CA ASP A 163 -9.31 16.29 5.86
C ASP A 163 -10.05 17.16 4.84
N TYR A 164 -9.30 17.97 4.06
CA TYR A 164 -9.83 18.94 3.14
C TYR A 164 -9.53 18.58 1.69
N PHE A 165 -10.47 18.84 0.80
CA PHE A 165 -10.28 18.67 -0.64
C PHE A 165 -11.16 19.62 -1.44
N GLU A 166 -10.77 19.85 -2.69
CA GLU A 166 -11.46 20.80 -3.57
C GLU A 166 -12.23 20.03 -4.66
N ILE A 167 -13.44 20.46 -4.94
CA ILE A 167 -14.22 20.03 -6.09
C ILE A 167 -14.85 21.25 -6.77
N ARG A 168 -15.35 21.05 -7.99
CA ARG A 168 -16.24 22.01 -8.63
C ARG A 168 -17.55 21.38 -9.05
N VAL A 169 -18.62 22.17 -8.96
CA VAL A 169 -19.91 21.87 -9.57
C VAL A 169 -20.07 22.81 -10.76
N LYS A 170 -20.13 22.26 -11.98
CA LYS A 170 -20.11 23.05 -13.20
C LYS A 170 -21.05 22.49 -14.25
N THR A 171 -21.85 23.36 -14.85
CA THR A 171 -22.56 23.03 -16.08
C THR A 171 -21.57 22.95 -17.25
N PRO A 172 -21.64 21.92 -18.12
CA PRO A 172 -20.75 21.81 -19.27
C PRO A 172 -20.81 23.06 -20.15
N THR A 173 -19.64 23.60 -20.44
CA THR A 173 -19.54 24.79 -21.32
C THR A 173 -19.70 24.37 -22.78
N VAL A 174 -20.49 25.13 -23.52
CA VAL A 174 -20.58 24.95 -24.97
C VAL A 174 -19.25 25.35 -25.61
N LYS A 175 -18.71 24.48 -26.46
CA LYS A 175 -17.44 24.76 -27.17
C LYS A 175 -17.68 25.86 -28.23
N SER A 176 -16.91 26.93 -28.15
CA SER A 176 -16.76 27.96 -29.19
C SER A 176 -15.38 27.79 -29.80
N GLU A 177 -15.31 27.21 -31.00
CA GLU A 177 -14.09 26.77 -31.63
C GLU A 177 -13.55 27.82 -32.58
N TYR A 178 -12.25 28.08 -32.51
CA TYR A 178 -11.47 28.79 -33.52
C TYR A 178 -10.58 27.76 -34.23
N ILE A 179 -10.78 27.63 -35.55
CA ILE A 179 -9.96 26.76 -36.40
C ILE A 179 -8.95 27.64 -37.14
N ILE A 180 -7.65 27.41 -36.87
CA ILE A 180 -6.58 28.16 -37.53
C ILE A 180 -6.61 27.83 -39.01
N ALA A 181 -6.67 28.83 -39.88
CA ALA A 181 -6.54 28.64 -41.29
C ALA A 181 -5.08 28.44 -41.72
N ASP A 182 -4.83 27.67 -42.77
CA ASP A 182 -3.45 27.48 -43.29
C ASP A 182 -2.73 28.80 -43.64
N SER A 183 -3.49 29.83 -44.02
CA SER A 183 -2.98 31.14 -44.33
C SER A 183 -2.50 31.94 -43.09
N GLU A 184 -2.87 31.54 -41.89
CA GLU A 184 -2.46 32.16 -40.63
C GLU A 184 -1.16 31.56 -40.11
N ILE A 185 -0.77 30.42 -40.65
CA ILE A 185 0.48 29.76 -40.31
C ILE A 185 1.63 30.49 -41.00
N PRO A 186 2.68 30.93 -40.28
CA PRO A 186 3.84 31.56 -40.88
C PRO A 186 4.51 30.66 -41.93
N SER A 187 4.97 31.22 -43.01
CA SER A 187 5.69 30.47 -44.10
C SER A 187 6.98 29.81 -43.64
N ASN A 188 7.53 30.24 -42.53
CA ASN A 188 8.72 29.68 -41.89
C ASN A 188 8.36 29.24 -40.47
N ILE A 189 7.98 27.97 -40.31
CA ILE A 189 7.58 27.38 -39.02
C ILE A 189 8.80 26.75 -38.29
N ASP A 190 9.80 27.56 -38.00
CA ASP A 190 10.96 27.15 -37.20
C ASP A 190 10.89 27.59 -35.73
N SER A 191 9.77 28.17 -35.31
CA SER A 191 9.52 28.71 -33.98
C SER A 191 8.06 28.56 -33.61
N ILE A 192 7.75 28.28 -32.32
CA ILE A 192 6.37 28.15 -31.79
C ILE A 192 5.80 29.49 -31.32
N GLU A 193 6.57 30.57 -31.28
CA GLU A 193 6.17 31.88 -30.75
C GLU A 193 4.92 32.48 -31.43
N TRP A 194 4.72 32.21 -32.72
CA TRP A 194 3.50 32.65 -33.43
C TRP A 194 2.25 32.06 -32.82
N LEU A 195 2.30 30.78 -32.36
CA LEU A 195 1.16 30.13 -31.74
C LEU A 195 0.92 30.68 -30.34
N ASN A 196 1.99 30.96 -29.59
CA ASN A 196 1.87 31.65 -28.29
C ASN A 196 1.20 33.02 -28.45
N GLN A 197 1.61 33.80 -29.47
CA GLN A 197 0.98 35.09 -29.72
C GLN A 197 -0.49 34.94 -30.12
N LEU A 198 -0.81 33.98 -30.98
CA LEU A 198 -2.21 33.71 -31.35
C LEU A 198 -3.07 33.29 -30.15
N ILE A 199 -2.55 32.46 -29.26
CA ILE A 199 -3.24 32.08 -28.02
C ILE A 199 -3.50 33.30 -27.13
N LEU A 200 -2.51 34.21 -27.01
CA LEU A 200 -2.66 35.44 -26.22
C LEU A 200 -3.73 36.36 -26.81
N ASP A 201 -3.71 36.51 -28.14
CA ASP A 201 -4.59 37.43 -28.87
C ASP A 201 -5.99 36.83 -29.12
N LEU A 202 -6.20 35.56 -28.88
CA LEU A 202 -7.48 34.87 -29.12
C LEU A 202 -8.57 35.49 -28.25
N ASP A 203 -9.68 35.90 -28.88
CA ASP A 203 -10.82 36.48 -28.21
C ASP A 203 -11.38 35.52 -27.15
N GLU A 204 -11.77 36.05 -26.00
CA GLU A 204 -12.28 35.27 -24.85
C GLU A 204 -13.58 34.52 -25.15
N SER A 205 -14.28 34.85 -26.25
CA SER A 205 -15.44 34.09 -26.71
C SER A 205 -15.09 32.69 -27.23
N TYR A 206 -13.82 32.46 -27.58
CA TYR A 206 -13.32 31.16 -28.00
C TYR A 206 -12.65 30.43 -26.85
N ASN A 207 -13.09 29.21 -26.57
CA ASN A 207 -12.55 28.33 -25.57
C ASN A 207 -11.96 27.04 -26.15
N TYR A 208 -11.91 26.94 -27.48
CA TYR A 208 -11.37 25.78 -28.21
C TYR A 208 -10.61 26.24 -29.43
N LEU A 209 -9.35 25.86 -29.53
CA LEU A 209 -8.43 26.24 -30.61
C LEU A 209 -7.94 24.97 -31.31
N THR A 210 -8.19 24.85 -32.61
CA THR A 210 -7.76 23.70 -33.41
C THR A 210 -6.67 24.08 -34.40
N LEU A 211 -5.54 23.35 -34.32
CA LEU A 211 -4.43 23.45 -35.27
C LEU A 211 -4.74 22.68 -36.57
N PRO A 212 -4.33 23.16 -37.74
CA PRO A 212 -4.20 22.33 -38.92
C PRO A 212 -3.20 21.18 -38.67
N THR A 213 -3.51 20.00 -39.20
CA THR A 213 -2.60 18.85 -39.05
C THR A 213 -1.26 19.11 -39.74
N GLY A 214 -0.16 18.99 -38.98
CA GLY A 214 1.19 19.27 -39.52
C GLY A 214 2.29 18.99 -38.49
N THR A 215 3.52 19.31 -38.89
CA THR A 215 4.70 19.26 -38.02
C THR A 215 5.17 20.69 -37.74
N TYR A 216 5.13 21.08 -36.48
CA TYR A 216 5.51 22.41 -36.02
C TYR A 216 6.83 22.35 -35.26
N LYS A 217 7.83 23.06 -35.74
CA LYS A 217 9.15 23.09 -35.13
C LYS A 217 9.19 24.09 -33.97
N MET A 218 9.96 23.77 -32.98
CA MET A 218 10.17 24.54 -31.78
C MET A 218 11.67 24.72 -31.57
N LYS A 219 12.13 25.94 -31.35
CA LYS A 219 13.52 26.22 -30.98
C LYS A 219 13.77 25.84 -29.54
N PHE A 220 15.00 25.45 -29.24
CA PHE A 220 15.43 25.23 -27.89
C PHE A 220 15.33 26.54 -27.08
N GLY A 221 14.73 26.47 -25.90
CA GLY A 221 14.43 27.63 -25.06
C GLY A 221 13.01 28.20 -25.23
N GLU A 222 12.29 27.81 -26.27
CA GLU A 222 10.88 28.16 -26.43
C GLU A 222 9.97 27.21 -25.63
N THR A 223 8.81 27.70 -25.22
CA THR A 223 7.77 26.93 -24.55
C THR A 223 6.41 27.33 -25.11
N LEU A 224 5.58 26.37 -25.47
CA LEU A 224 4.18 26.59 -25.82
C LEU A 224 3.38 26.77 -24.53
N MET A 225 2.79 27.93 -24.32
CA MET A 225 2.07 28.32 -23.11
C MET A 225 0.57 28.33 -23.33
N LEU A 226 -0.19 27.77 -22.39
CA LEU A 226 -1.65 27.84 -22.39
C LEU A 226 -2.16 29.02 -21.59
N LYS A 227 -3.44 29.36 -21.76
CA LYS A 227 -4.19 30.35 -20.96
C LYS A 227 -5.46 29.71 -20.36
N ASP A 228 -6.08 30.40 -19.42
CA ASP A 228 -7.30 29.94 -18.74
C ASP A 228 -8.44 29.60 -19.71
N ASN A 229 -9.19 28.57 -19.37
CA ASN A 229 -10.40 28.11 -20.07
C ASN A 229 -10.20 27.79 -21.55
N LEU A 230 -8.99 27.37 -21.95
CA LEU A 230 -8.67 27.04 -23.34
C LEU A 230 -8.39 25.55 -23.53
N THR A 231 -9.05 24.94 -24.49
CA THR A 231 -8.65 23.64 -25.05
C THR A 231 -7.87 23.85 -26.33
N LEU A 232 -6.59 23.46 -26.35
CA LEU A 232 -5.76 23.41 -27.55
C LEU A 232 -5.82 22.01 -28.15
N ASN A 233 -6.46 21.87 -29.30
CA ASN A 233 -6.52 20.64 -30.06
C ASN A 233 -5.39 20.62 -31.10
N LEU A 234 -4.39 19.79 -30.88
CA LEU A 234 -3.28 19.61 -31.82
C LEU A 234 -3.70 18.87 -33.10
N ASN A 235 -4.89 18.26 -33.13
CA ASN A 235 -5.50 17.64 -34.31
C ASN A 235 -4.56 16.67 -35.04
N GLY A 236 -3.84 15.84 -34.30
CA GLY A 236 -2.87 14.87 -34.81
C GLY A 236 -1.52 15.48 -35.23
N SER A 237 -1.27 16.74 -34.89
CA SER A 237 -0.01 17.42 -35.19
C SER A 237 1.13 17.01 -34.28
N GLU A 238 2.35 17.21 -34.77
CA GLU A 238 3.57 17.05 -33.97
C GLU A 238 4.18 18.41 -33.62
N ILE A 239 4.54 18.62 -32.35
CA ILE A 239 5.41 19.71 -31.88
C ILE A 239 6.81 19.11 -31.71
N VAL A 240 7.77 19.55 -32.51
CA VAL A 240 9.11 18.93 -32.59
C VAL A 240 10.19 19.89 -32.15
N LEU A 241 10.94 19.54 -31.11
CA LEU A 241 12.11 20.28 -30.67
C LEU A 241 13.23 20.18 -31.73
N GLU A 242 13.94 21.27 -32.03
CA GLU A 242 15.09 21.26 -32.92
C GLU A 242 16.12 20.19 -32.55
N GLU A 243 16.72 19.58 -33.58
CA GLU A 243 17.71 18.52 -33.40
C GLU A 243 19.05 19.08 -32.92
N GLY A 244 19.83 18.25 -32.19
CA GLY A 244 21.23 18.49 -31.87
C GLY A 244 21.45 19.63 -30.86
N GLN A 245 20.51 19.90 -30.00
CA GLN A 245 20.57 20.99 -29.05
C GLN A 245 21.61 20.81 -27.95
N ILE A 246 22.15 21.92 -27.48
CA ILE A 246 23.08 22.01 -26.34
C ILE A 246 22.37 22.76 -25.24
N GLY A 247 22.27 22.14 -24.06
CA GLY A 247 21.64 22.75 -22.90
C GLY A 247 21.12 21.73 -21.93
N ASP A 248 20.71 22.16 -20.76
CA ASP A 248 20.24 21.27 -19.69
C ASP A 248 18.81 21.58 -19.24
N LYS A 249 18.18 22.60 -19.82
CA LYS A 249 16.80 22.99 -19.49
C LYS A 249 16.03 23.43 -20.71
N ASN A 250 14.88 22.82 -20.93
CA ASN A 250 13.86 23.23 -21.89
C ASN A 250 12.55 22.60 -21.50
N LEU A 251 11.45 23.30 -21.70
CA LEU A 251 10.11 22.75 -21.51
C LEU A 251 9.30 23.04 -22.77
N GLN A 252 8.80 22.00 -23.43
CA GLN A 252 8.16 22.18 -24.72
C GLN A 252 6.71 22.69 -24.58
N VAL A 253 5.90 22.11 -23.71
CA VAL A 253 4.50 22.54 -23.51
C VAL A 253 4.19 22.67 -22.02
N ASP A 254 3.67 23.83 -21.61
CA ASP A 254 3.39 24.13 -20.21
C ASP A 254 1.95 24.67 -20.00
N ILE A 255 1.28 24.06 -19.03
CA ILE A 255 0.04 24.59 -18.45
C ILE A 255 0.41 25.17 -17.09
N LYS A 256 0.67 26.52 -17.09
CA LYS A 256 1.20 27.19 -15.92
C LYS A 256 0.25 28.20 -15.32
N GLN A 257 -0.13 27.96 -14.07
CA GLN A 257 -1.07 28.81 -13.32
C GLN A 257 -2.39 29.03 -14.08
N CYS A 258 -2.86 28.01 -14.80
CA CYS A 258 -4.06 28.04 -15.61
C CYS A 258 -5.24 27.34 -14.92
N TYR A 259 -6.41 27.80 -15.25
CA TYR A 259 -7.67 27.21 -14.81
C TYR A 259 -8.42 26.60 -16.01
N ASP A 260 -8.83 25.32 -15.89
CA ASP A 260 -9.63 24.60 -16.90
C ASP A 260 -9.00 24.64 -18.30
N SER A 261 -7.70 24.32 -18.39
CA SER A 261 -6.91 24.40 -19.62
C SER A 261 -6.47 23.02 -20.07
N HIS A 262 -6.61 22.73 -21.36
CA HIS A 262 -6.40 21.38 -21.87
C HIS A 262 -5.57 21.38 -23.15
N VAL A 263 -4.69 20.38 -23.32
CA VAL A 263 -4.01 20.07 -24.59
C VAL A 263 -4.41 18.67 -25.00
N ILE A 264 -4.89 18.54 -26.25
CA ILE A 264 -5.46 17.28 -26.72
C ILE A 264 -4.98 16.87 -28.11
N ASN A 265 -4.96 15.55 -28.38
CA ASN A 265 -4.85 14.93 -29.71
C ASN A 265 -3.57 15.29 -30.48
N GLY A 266 -2.38 14.98 -29.99
CA GLY A 266 -1.15 15.26 -30.71
C GLY A 266 0.11 14.58 -30.18
N THR A 267 1.25 14.96 -30.71
CA THR A 267 2.54 14.38 -30.33
C THR A 267 3.55 15.47 -29.98
N ILE A 268 4.27 15.27 -28.90
CA ILE A 268 5.38 16.11 -28.46
C ILE A 268 6.66 15.30 -28.64
N VAL A 269 7.58 15.81 -29.48
CA VAL A 269 8.80 15.12 -29.87
C VAL A 269 10.02 15.88 -29.40
N GLY A 270 10.85 15.25 -28.57
CA GLY A 270 12.10 15.81 -28.09
C GLY A 270 13.30 15.50 -29.02
N ASP A 271 14.48 15.91 -28.57
CA ASP A 271 15.73 15.72 -29.29
C ASP A 271 16.65 14.62 -28.74
N ARG A 272 16.13 13.71 -27.93
CA ARG A 272 16.90 12.68 -27.20
C ARG A 272 17.99 11.99 -28.03
N VAL A 273 17.70 11.68 -29.28
CA VAL A 273 18.62 10.95 -30.17
C VAL A 273 19.73 11.83 -30.70
N THR A 274 19.46 13.11 -30.90
CA THR A 274 20.36 14.08 -31.51
C THR A 274 20.98 15.05 -30.51
N HIS A 275 20.52 15.12 -29.27
CA HIS A 275 20.99 16.02 -28.22
C HIS A 275 22.50 15.90 -28.01
N ASP A 276 23.20 17.02 -27.91
CA ASP A 276 24.63 17.02 -27.64
C ASP A 276 24.95 16.94 -26.14
N TYR A 277 24.84 15.73 -25.61
CA TYR A 277 25.17 15.46 -24.22
C TYR A 277 26.61 15.75 -23.82
N LYS A 278 27.53 15.78 -24.80
CA LYS A 278 28.93 16.00 -24.53
C LYS A 278 29.24 17.45 -24.18
N ASN A 279 28.56 18.38 -24.86
CA ASN A 279 28.77 19.80 -24.66
C ASN A 279 27.71 20.46 -23.77
N SER A 280 26.69 19.71 -23.34
CA SER A 280 25.71 20.20 -22.38
C SER A 280 26.32 20.33 -20.98
N PRO A 281 26.00 21.39 -20.21
CA PRO A 281 26.69 21.72 -18.95
C PRO A 281 26.43 20.71 -17.84
N ASN A 282 25.28 20.01 -17.85
CA ASN A 282 24.87 19.03 -16.87
C ASN A 282 24.37 17.74 -17.53
N ASN A 283 23.58 16.96 -16.83
CA ASN A 283 23.03 15.69 -17.37
C ASN A 283 21.84 15.89 -18.32
N SER A 284 21.44 17.13 -18.61
CA SER A 284 20.28 17.49 -19.45
C SER A 284 18.93 16.90 -18.97
N GLU A 285 18.80 16.74 -17.67
CA GLU A 285 17.65 16.12 -17.01
C GLU A 285 16.37 16.96 -17.19
N TRP A 286 16.52 18.28 -17.21
CA TRP A 286 15.42 19.26 -17.30
C TRP A 286 15.06 19.66 -18.72
N VAL A 287 15.43 18.89 -19.73
CA VAL A 287 14.93 19.05 -21.10
C VAL A 287 13.67 18.21 -21.23
N CYS A 288 12.53 18.82 -20.93
CA CYS A 288 11.27 18.15 -20.67
C CYS A 288 10.25 18.30 -21.81
N GLY A 289 9.32 17.35 -21.91
CA GLY A 289 8.25 17.38 -22.89
C GLY A 289 7.09 18.26 -22.49
N ILE A 290 6.29 17.84 -21.50
CA ILE A 290 5.08 18.54 -21.06
C ILE A 290 5.12 18.82 -19.56
N SER A 291 4.32 19.80 -19.11
CA SER A 291 4.22 20.13 -17.69
C SER A 291 2.83 20.66 -17.31
N ILE A 292 2.46 20.49 -16.03
CA ILE A 292 1.42 21.26 -15.36
C ILE A 292 2.04 21.87 -14.10
N GLU A 293 2.14 23.19 -14.06
CA GLU A 293 2.90 23.88 -13.03
C GLU A 293 2.11 24.94 -12.28
N GLY A 294 2.61 25.30 -11.10
CA GLY A 294 2.05 26.35 -10.28
C GLY A 294 0.66 25.97 -9.76
N ARG A 295 -0.21 26.95 -9.55
CA ARG A 295 -1.57 26.72 -9.08
C ARG A 295 -2.56 26.50 -10.24
N SER A 296 -2.22 25.58 -11.14
CA SER A 296 -3.15 25.16 -12.18
C SER A 296 -4.24 24.28 -11.58
N LYS A 297 -5.49 24.45 -12.02
CA LYS A 297 -6.63 23.69 -11.54
C LYS A 297 -7.44 23.12 -12.71
N TYR A 298 -7.92 21.89 -12.54
CA TYR A 298 -8.82 21.21 -13.48
C TYR A 298 -8.30 21.14 -14.92
N SER A 299 -6.99 21.08 -15.06
CA SER A 299 -6.30 21.10 -16.36
C SER A 299 -5.82 19.72 -16.76
N SER A 300 -5.68 19.46 -18.05
CA SER A 300 -5.35 18.11 -18.52
C SER A 300 -4.53 18.07 -19.81
N TYR A 301 -3.86 16.92 -19.99
CA TYR A 301 -3.41 16.41 -21.27
C TYR A 301 -4.23 15.17 -21.63
N GLU A 302 -4.77 15.11 -22.85
CA GLU A 302 -5.59 13.99 -23.29
C GLU A 302 -5.20 13.53 -24.71
N ASN A 303 -5.02 12.23 -24.92
CA ASN A 303 -4.59 11.64 -26.19
C ASN A 303 -3.28 12.26 -26.72
N ILE A 304 -2.29 12.40 -25.86
CA ILE A 304 -0.98 12.97 -26.19
C ILE A 304 0.08 11.86 -26.17
N GLU A 305 0.91 11.82 -27.24
CA GLU A 305 2.14 11.05 -27.23
C GLU A 305 3.33 11.96 -26.94
N VAL A 306 4.13 11.63 -25.93
CA VAL A 306 5.35 12.33 -25.53
C VAL A 306 6.50 11.37 -25.77
N ARG A 307 7.36 11.68 -26.76
CA ARG A 307 8.40 10.73 -27.17
C ARG A 307 9.75 11.36 -27.44
N ASP A 308 10.78 10.55 -27.30
CA ASP A 308 12.18 10.93 -27.55
C ASP A 308 12.64 12.15 -26.75
N ILE A 309 12.21 12.23 -25.48
CA ILE A 309 12.55 13.34 -24.59
C ILE A 309 13.92 13.12 -23.96
N THR A 310 14.76 14.15 -23.99
CA THR A 310 16.11 14.15 -23.43
C THR A 310 16.14 14.04 -21.92
N GLY A 311 15.20 14.67 -21.22
CA GLY A 311 15.03 14.62 -19.77
C GLY A 311 13.79 13.87 -19.35
N TYR A 312 12.88 14.54 -18.68
CA TYR A 312 11.58 14.02 -18.23
C TYR A 312 10.52 14.14 -19.32
N GLY A 313 9.75 13.09 -19.54
CA GLY A 313 8.60 13.13 -20.44
C GLY A 313 7.58 14.16 -19.99
N SER A 314 7.22 14.11 -18.72
CA SER A 314 6.39 15.13 -18.08
C SER A 314 6.92 15.48 -16.68
N THR A 315 6.70 16.72 -16.28
CA THR A 315 7.02 17.25 -14.94
C THR A 315 5.82 18.00 -14.41
N GLU A 316 5.38 17.68 -13.22
CA GLU A 316 4.20 18.30 -12.61
C GLU A 316 4.56 18.84 -11.23
N GLY A 317 3.96 19.96 -10.87
CA GLY A 317 4.05 20.49 -9.51
C GLY A 317 4.49 21.93 -9.43
N PHE A 318 5.64 22.14 -8.84
CA PHE A 318 6.12 23.50 -8.58
C PHE A 318 6.51 24.25 -9.86
N ALA A 319 6.15 25.51 -9.94
CA ALA A 319 6.65 26.37 -10.99
C ALA A 319 8.18 26.56 -10.88
N GLY A 320 8.90 25.76 -11.57
CA GLY A 320 10.23 25.93 -12.17
C GLY A 320 11.40 26.45 -11.37
N ASP A 321 11.35 26.82 -10.10
CA ASP A 321 12.55 27.30 -9.39
C ASP A 321 12.61 26.79 -7.94
N ARG A 322 13.55 25.88 -7.69
CA ARG A 322 13.85 25.36 -6.36
C ARG A 322 14.45 26.40 -5.40
N SER A 323 14.84 27.55 -5.89
CA SER A 323 15.63 28.52 -5.10
C SER A 323 14.84 29.63 -4.45
N GLY A 324 13.50 29.66 -4.54
CA GLY A 324 12.82 30.80 -4.00
C GLY A 324 11.30 30.75 -3.95
N GLU A 325 10.66 31.76 -4.48
CA GLU A 325 9.20 31.94 -4.44
C GLU A 325 8.40 30.93 -5.27
N GLY A 326 9.06 30.11 -6.10
CA GLY A 326 8.44 29.14 -6.98
C GLY A 326 7.68 28.04 -6.26
N TYR A 327 8.21 27.54 -5.16
CA TYR A 327 7.63 26.41 -4.39
C TYR A 327 6.61 26.86 -3.38
N CYS A 328 6.99 27.83 -2.57
CA CYS A 328 6.27 28.23 -1.39
C CYS A 328 5.73 29.65 -1.56
N TRP A 329 4.42 29.82 -1.50
CA TRP A 329 3.81 31.14 -1.46
C TRP A 329 4.20 31.90 -0.20
N ALA A 330 4.15 31.21 0.92
CA ALA A 330 4.50 31.76 2.22
C ALA A 330 4.98 30.67 3.17
N VAL A 331 5.86 31.10 4.08
CA VAL A 331 6.32 30.28 5.19
C VAL A 331 6.32 31.12 6.45
N THR A 332 5.95 30.53 7.58
CA THR A 332 6.02 31.19 8.88
C THR A 332 6.57 30.25 9.93
N TYR A 333 7.63 30.71 10.60
CA TYR A 333 8.14 30.10 11.81
C TYR A 333 7.32 30.55 13.01
N PHE A 334 7.19 29.69 14.01
CA PHE A 334 6.50 30.02 15.25
C PHE A 334 7.23 29.45 16.46
N GLN A 335 7.02 30.07 17.63
CA GLN A 335 7.56 29.59 18.89
C GLN A 335 6.81 28.34 19.36
N LYS A 336 7.54 27.41 19.95
CA LYS A 336 7.02 26.15 20.45
C LYS A 336 7.39 26.06 21.91
N ASN A 337 6.40 26.10 22.78
CA ASN A 337 6.56 26.14 24.22
C ASN A 337 6.03 24.84 24.81
N TRP A 338 6.87 24.09 25.50
CA TRP A 338 6.40 22.92 26.24
C TRP A 338 5.61 23.39 27.47
N ASN A 339 4.38 22.92 27.62
CA ASN A 339 3.53 23.19 28.76
C ASN A 339 3.45 21.98 29.69
N GLU A 340 4.05 22.11 30.87
CA GLU A 340 4.09 21.03 31.86
C GLU A 340 2.72 20.64 32.42
N ASN A 341 1.74 21.55 32.43
CA ASN A 341 0.40 21.27 32.93
C ASN A 341 -0.42 20.45 31.92
N THR A 342 -0.38 20.82 30.66
CA THR A 342 -1.10 20.14 29.58
C THR A 342 -0.34 18.96 28.99
N LYS A 343 0.98 18.86 29.29
CA LYS A 343 1.87 17.86 28.72
C LYS A 343 1.89 17.85 27.19
N CYS A 344 1.81 19.02 26.59
CA CYS A 344 1.92 19.19 25.14
C CYS A 344 2.80 20.41 24.79
N THR A 345 3.27 20.44 23.55
CA THR A 345 3.90 21.63 22.98
C THR A 345 2.83 22.51 22.39
N GLU A 346 2.82 23.79 22.72
CA GLU A 346 1.86 24.76 22.22
C GLU A 346 2.57 25.97 21.58
N SER A 347 1.95 26.56 20.56
CA SER A 347 2.42 27.80 19.93
C SER A 347 1.85 29.02 20.65
N ASP A 348 2.51 30.16 20.48
CA ASP A 348 1.85 31.46 20.61
C ASP A 348 0.81 31.65 19.49
N PHE A 349 0.08 32.79 19.52
CA PHE A 349 -0.76 33.17 18.41
C PHE A 349 0.07 33.41 17.15
N ILE A 350 -0.25 32.69 16.08
CA ILE A 350 0.43 32.80 14.79
C ILE A 350 -0.44 33.67 13.90
N ASP A 351 0.10 34.78 13.38
CA ASP A 351 -0.60 35.69 12.47
C ASP A 351 -0.57 35.10 11.04
N LEU A 352 -1.74 34.86 10.47
CA LEU A 352 -1.94 34.32 9.12
C LEU A 352 -2.11 35.43 8.06
N THR A 353 -2.01 36.69 8.41
CA THR A 353 -2.16 37.83 7.47
C THR A 353 -1.20 37.70 6.29
N LYS A 354 0.03 37.25 6.52
CA LYS A 354 1.03 37.00 5.47
C LYS A 354 0.52 36.06 4.38
N PHE A 355 -0.21 35.00 4.76
CA PHE A 355 -0.77 34.03 3.82
C PHE A 355 -1.93 34.65 3.03
N LYS A 356 -2.83 35.35 3.72
CA LYS A 356 -3.99 36.01 3.11
C LYS A 356 -3.60 37.10 2.12
N VAL A 357 -2.64 37.94 2.44
CA VAL A 357 -2.13 38.99 1.55
C VAL A 357 -1.56 38.42 0.26
N LYS A 358 -0.99 37.21 0.34
CA LYS A 358 -0.52 36.47 -0.84
C LYS A 358 -1.61 35.67 -1.56
N GLY A 359 -2.87 35.74 -1.11
CA GLY A 359 -4.00 35.01 -1.70
C GLY A 359 -3.98 33.51 -1.42
N CYS A 360 -3.32 33.06 -0.34
CA CYS A 360 -3.35 31.67 0.06
C CYS A 360 -4.68 31.35 0.76
N GLU A 361 -5.40 30.38 0.24
CA GLU A 361 -6.63 29.86 0.85
C GLU A 361 -6.34 28.69 1.79
N PHE A 362 -5.19 28.03 1.62
CA PHE A 362 -4.77 26.88 2.41
C PHE A 362 -3.40 27.09 3.03
N ILE A 363 -3.20 26.47 4.19
CA ILE A 363 -1.90 26.30 4.82
C ILE A 363 -1.64 24.82 5.10
N GLN A 364 -0.40 24.50 5.38
CA GLN A 364 0.04 23.21 5.88
C GLN A 364 1.00 23.41 7.02
N VAL A 365 1.02 22.46 7.95
CA VAL A 365 2.00 22.41 9.03
C VAL A 365 2.92 21.22 8.78
N GLY A 366 4.20 21.47 8.78
CA GLY A 366 5.21 20.42 8.53
C GLY A 366 6.61 20.87 8.84
N LEU A 367 7.57 19.99 8.56
CA LEU A 367 9.00 20.26 8.70
C LEU A 367 9.55 20.79 7.39
N TYR A 368 10.46 21.74 7.46
CA TYR A 368 11.21 22.18 6.29
C TYR A 368 11.96 21.00 5.67
N LEU A 369 11.80 20.77 4.38
CA LEU A 369 12.32 19.60 3.67
C LEU A 369 11.89 18.30 4.35
N GLY A 370 10.64 17.89 4.19
CA GLY A 370 9.97 16.72 4.75
C GLY A 370 10.77 15.44 4.96
N TYR A 371 11.91 15.30 4.32
CA TYR A 371 12.88 14.22 4.44
C TYR A 371 13.39 13.95 5.84
N GLN A 372 13.42 14.94 6.73
CA GLN A 372 14.24 14.87 7.93
C GLN A 372 13.50 14.48 9.20
N GLY A 373 12.35 13.92 9.06
CA GLY A 373 11.75 13.24 10.17
C GLY A 373 10.55 13.92 10.77
N CYS A 374 9.39 13.54 10.32
CA CYS A 374 8.25 13.50 11.21
C CYS A 374 8.58 12.61 12.41
N PRO A 375 8.18 13.01 13.62
CA PRO A 375 8.32 12.16 14.80
C PRO A 375 7.56 10.86 14.58
N ASP A 376 8.20 9.75 14.82
CA ASP A 376 7.80 8.37 14.48
C ASP A 376 6.39 7.92 14.93
N LYS A 377 5.62 8.71 15.66
CA LYS A 377 4.34 8.26 16.23
C LYS A 377 3.26 9.34 16.40
N THR A 378 3.53 10.59 15.99
CA THR A 378 2.57 11.68 16.26
C THR A 378 2.38 12.54 15.03
N TRP A 379 1.68 11.98 14.05
CA TRP A 379 1.31 12.69 12.84
C TRP A 379 0.20 13.71 13.05
N TYR A 380 -0.47 13.66 14.21
CA TYR A 380 -1.55 14.54 14.58
C TYR A 380 -1.06 15.74 15.38
N TYR A 381 -1.75 16.84 15.20
CA TYR A 381 -1.71 18.01 16.06
C TYR A 381 -3.11 18.63 16.12
N GLU A 382 -3.37 19.43 17.13
CA GLU A 382 -4.61 20.20 17.23
C GLU A 382 -4.36 21.61 16.75
N ILE A 383 -5.30 22.17 16.01
CA ILE A 383 -5.28 23.57 15.57
C ILE A 383 -6.53 24.28 16.07
N GLU A 384 -6.33 25.48 16.59
CA GLU A 384 -7.37 26.44 16.96
C GLU A 384 -7.28 27.65 16.03
N MET A 385 -8.40 28.03 15.43
CA MET A 385 -8.53 29.16 14.51
C MET A 385 -9.28 30.32 15.18
N TYR A 386 -8.75 31.52 15.02
CA TYR A 386 -9.24 32.72 15.70
C TYR A 386 -9.49 33.88 14.72
N ASN A 387 -10.52 34.66 14.98
CA ASN A 387 -10.82 35.89 14.26
C ASN A 387 -9.84 37.04 14.64
N GLU A 388 -10.10 38.24 14.12
CA GLU A 388 -9.28 39.42 14.37
C GLU A 388 -9.26 39.83 15.86
N ASN A 389 -10.35 39.57 16.60
CA ASN A 389 -10.47 39.85 18.01
C ASN A 389 -9.87 38.78 18.91
N LYS A 390 -9.24 37.74 18.32
CA LYS A 390 -8.74 36.54 19.01
C LYS A 390 -9.86 35.73 19.70
N GLU A 391 -11.04 35.76 19.15
CA GLU A 391 -12.12 34.87 19.56
C GLU A 391 -12.01 33.56 18.79
N LEU A 392 -12.17 32.45 19.50
CA LEU A 392 -12.11 31.12 18.92
C LEU A 392 -13.26 30.90 17.94
N VAL A 393 -12.95 30.57 16.70
CA VAL A 393 -13.94 30.29 15.64
C VAL A 393 -14.09 28.81 15.42
N ASP A 394 -12.97 28.07 15.33
CA ASP A 394 -12.98 26.64 15.07
C ASP A 394 -11.79 25.94 15.77
N LYS A 395 -11.99 24.66 16.07
CA LYS A 395 -10.99 23.81 16.71
C LYS A 395 -11.14 22.37 16.25
N PHE A 396 -10.06 21.79 15.72
CA PHE A 396 -10.06 20.42 15.21
C PHE A 396 -8.67 19.81 15.23
N ASN A 397 -8.60 18.48 15.07
CA ASN A 397 -7.34 17.78 14.85
C ASN A 397 -6.93 17.91 13.38
N ALA A 398 -5.65 18.09 13.15
CA ALA A 398 -5.04 18.14 11.84
C ALA A 398 -3.91 17.12 11.76
N TYR A 399 -3.47 16.84 10.55
CA TYR A 399 -2.40 15.89 10.25
C TYR A 399 -1.24 16.63 9.55
N TYR A 400 -0.01 16.31 9.90
CA TYR A 400 1.15 16.94 9.27
C TYR A 400 1.12 16.77 7.75
N TYR A 401 1.51 17.80 7.02
CA TYR A 401 1.56 17.89 5.57
C TYR A 401 0.20 17.80 4.86
N ARG A 402 -0.92 17.77 5.59
CA ARG A 402 -2.27 17.90 5.03
C ARG A 402 -2.68 19.37 4.96
N LYS A 403 -3.37 19.74 3.88
CA LYS A 403 -3.85 21.11 3.73
C LYS A 403 -4.99 21.42 4.70
N ILE A 404 -4.99 22.66 5.17
CA ILE A 404 -6.01 23.23 6.06
C ILE A 404 -6.53 24.49 5.40
N PHE A 405 -7.82 24.55 5.19
CA PHE A 405 -8.46 25.75 4.66
C PHE A 405 -8.49 26.89 5.68
N ILE A 406 -8.25 28.14 5.21
CA ILE A 406 -8.28 29.36 6.03
C ILE A 406 -9.49 30.18 5.65
N PRO A 407 -10.61 30.12 6.40
CA PRO A 407 -11.77 30.97 6.16
C PRO A 407 -11.40 32.46 6.19
N LYS A 408 -12.23 33.30 5.53
CA LYS A 408 -11.95 34.74 5.39
C LYS A 408 -11.89 35.49 6.73
N GLU A 409 -12.67 35.09 7.70
CA GLU A 409 -12.74 35.66 9.05
C GLU A 409 -11.57 35.31 9.94
N ILE A 410 -10.82 34.22 9.64
CA ILE A 410 -9.70 33.77 10.45
C ILE A 410 -8.48 34.66 10.24
N LYS A 411 -7.87 35.14 11.31
CA LYS A 411 -6.65 35.94 11.28
C LYS A 411 -5.48 35.28 12.00
N TYR A 412 -5.78 34.54 13.06
CA TYR A 412 -4.75 33.87 13.86
C TYR A 412 -5.04 32.38 13.99
N CYS A 413 -3.99 31.60 14.25
CA CYS A 413 -4.14 30.25 14.73
C CYS A 413 -3.21 29.95 15.92
N LYS A 414 -3.52 28.89 16.66
CA LYS A 414 -2.62 28.25 17.62
C LYS A 414 -2.52 26.77 17.28
N ILE A 415 -1.35 26.19 17.51
CA ILE A 415 -1.08 24.81 17.20
C ILE A 415 -0.61 24.12 18.48
N TYR A 416 -1.16 22.92 18.72
CA TYR A 416 -0.85 22.10 19.89
C TYR A 416 -0.44 20.71 19.42
N SER A 417 0.65 20.19 20.02
CA SER A 417 0.92 18.76 19.85
C SER A 417 -0.10 17.93 20.63
N LEU A 418 -0.22 16.65 20.31
CA LEU A 418 -0.98 15.74 21.19
C LEU A 418 -0.33 15.62 22.56
N VAL A 419 -1.14 15.26 23.55
CA VAL A 419 -0.69 15.06 24.93
C VAL A 419 0.41 14.00 24.99
N GLY A 420 1.52 14.32 25.60
CA GLY A 420 2.70 13.44 25.68
C GLY A 420 3.61 13.49 24.48
N ALA A 421 3.29 14.28 23.45
CA ALA A 421 4.10 14.45 22.25
C ALA A 421 4.82 15.82 22.23
N ASN A 422 6.02 15.84 21.65
CA ASN A 422 6.76 17.06 21.40
C ASN A 422 6.69 17.45 19.93
N MET A 423 6.47 18.73 19.67
CA MET A 423 6.58 19.28 18.31
C MET A 423 8.04 19.61 18.02
N SER A 424 8.54 19.22 16.85
CA SER A 424 9.90 19.54 16.41
C SER A 424 10.13 21.05 16.36
N SER A 425 11.34 21.49 16.76
CA SER A 425 11.74 22.90 16.65
C SER A 425 11.70 23.43 15.22
N SER A 426 11.88 22.55 14.23
CA SER A 426 11.82 22.87 12.79
C SER A 426 10.43 22.89 12.18
N THR A 427 9.37 22.58 12.94
CA THR A 427 7.99 22.65 12.44
C THR A 427 7.61 24.10 12.06
N GLN A 428 6.97 24.25 10.92
CA GLN A 428 6.62 25.54 10.32
C GLN A 428 5.25 25.45 9.68
N ILE A 429 4.67 26.61 9.34
CA ILE A 429 3.49 26.70 8.50
C ILE A 429 3.91 27.10 7.09
N PHE A 430 3.38 26.41 6.12
CA PHE A 430 3.64 26.63 4.69
C PHE A 430 2.34 26.90 3.93
N ALA A 431 2.46 27.56 2.78
CA ALA A 431 1.49 27.52 1.71
C ALA A 431 2.22 27.35 0.39
N PHE A 432 1.79 26.41 -0.44
CA PHE A 432 2.47 26.03 -1.68
C PHE A 432 1.64 26.35 -2.92
N LYS A 433 2.31 26.64 -4.02
CA LYS A 433 1.73 26.78 -5.36
C LYS A 433 1.77 25.44 -6.07
N THR A 434 0.80 24.57 -5.80
CA THR A 434 0.72 23.24 -6.40
C THR A 434 -0.45 23.14 -7.36
N PRO A 435 -0.35 22.37 -8.44
CA PRO A 435 -1.50 22.02 -9.27
C PRO A 435 -2.53 21.20 -8.47
N VAL A 436 -3.81 21.38 -8.80
CA VAL A 436 -4.93 20.73 -8.10
C VAL A 436 -5.91 20.17 -9.11
N ASN A 437 -6.37 18.93 -8.92
CA ASN A 437 -7.40 18.28 -9.73
C ASN A 437 -7.03 18.22 -11.22
N CYS A 438 -5.80 17.85 -11.54
CA CYS A 438 -5.31 17.74 -12.91
C CYS A 438 -5.30 16.29 -13.40
N GLU A 439 -5.33 16.10 -14.73
CA GLU A 439 -5.49 14.78 -15.32
C GLU A 439 -4.58 14.56 -16.53
N PHE A 440 -3.99 13.37 -16.61
CA PHE A 440 -3.42 12.79 -17.82
C PHE A 440 -4.30 11.61 -18.25
N LYS A 441 -4.90 11.71 -19.42
CA LYS A 441 -5.78 10.68 -19.95
C LYS A 441 -5.29 10.21 -21.31
N ASN A 442 -5.04 8.90 -21.41
CA ASN A 442 -4.45 8.31 -22.62
C ASN A 442 -3.16 9.05 -23.07
N VAL A 443 -2.29 9.38 -22.12
CA VAL A 443 -0.97 9.98 -22.39
C VAL A 443 0.07 8.87 -22.47
N ARG A 444 0.87 8.90 -23.54
CA ARG A 444 1.89 7.90 -23.85
C ARG A 444 3.28 8.49 -23.69
N HIS A 445 4.09 7.96 -22.77
CA HIS A 445 5.49 8.34 -22.58
C HIS A 445 6.39 7.27 -23.18
N ILE A 446 7.11 7.63 -24.24
CA ILE A 446 7.91 6.71 -25.04
C ILE A 446 9.33 7.20 -25.16
N ASP A 447 10.31 6.36 -24.78
CA ASP A 447 11.73 6.70 -24.92
C ASP A 447 12.14 8.00 -24.20
N CYS A 448 11.54 8.31 -23.05
CA CYS A 448 11.99 9.42 -22.19
C CYS A 448 13.24 9.00 -21.41
N ARG A 449 14.36 9.73 -21.58
CA ARG A 449 15.67 9.27 -21.11
C ARG A 449 15.79 9.21 -19.59
N CYS A 450 15.30 10.21 -18.86
CA CYS A 450 15.40 10.22 -17.40
C CYS A 450 14.23 9.52 -16.74
N VAL A 451 13.02 10.01 -16.96
CA VAL A 451 11.77 9.47 -16.38
C VAL A 451 10.64 9.74 -17.38
N GLY A 452 9.61 8.91 -17.38
CA GLY A 452 8.41 9.18 -18.16
C GLY A 452 7.58 10.32 -17.54
N CYS A 453 7.19 10.19 -16.29
CA CYS A 453 6.42 11.19 -15.54
C CYS A 453 7.04 11.41 -14.16
N ALA A 454 7.38 12.65 -13.83
CA ALA A 454 8.09 13.03 -12.62
C ALA A 454 7.34 14.12 -11.83
N PRO A 455 6.21 13.79 -11.16
CA PRO A 455 5.52 14.75 -10.33
C PRO A 455 6.30 14.98 -9.02
N SER A 456 6.43 16.23 -8.62
CA SER A 456 7.16 16.62 -7.41
C SER A 456 6.27 17.17 -6.30
N ALA A 457 5.11 17.73 -6.64
CA ALA A 457 4.11 18.16 -5.67
C ALA A 457 2.81 18.46 -6.40
N MET A 458 1.80 17.68 -6.19
CA MET A 458 0.48 17.85 -6.79
C MET A 458 -0.62 17.38 -5.84
N GLU A 459 -1.78 18.00 -5.95
CA GLU A 459 -2.98 17.53 -5.27
C GLU A 459 -3.95 16.94 -6.31
N SER A 460 -4.40 15.71 -6.09
CA SER A 460 -5.37 15.03 -6.94
C SER A 460 -4.95 14.92 -8.41
N LEU A 461 -3.71 14.48 -8.65
CA LEU A 461 -3.30 14.09 -10.00
C LEU A 461 -3.92 12.75 -10.37
N ARG A 462 -4.43 12.65 -11.58
CA ARG A 462 -5.03 11.44 -12.16
C ARG A 462 -4.26 11.00 -13.40
N LEU A 463 -3.91 9.72 -13.46
CA LEU A 463 -3.41 9.07 -14.67
C LEU A 463 -4.41 8.00 -15.09
N ILE A 464 -5.07 8.19 -16.21
CA ILE A 464 -6.11 7.29 -16.72
C ILE A 464 -5.67 6.73 -18.08
N ASP A 465 -5.63 5.42 -18.22
CA ASP A 465 -5.31 4.73 -19.47
C ASP A 465 -3.98 5.19 -20.11
N CYS A 466 -2.98 5.54 -19.27
CA CYS A 466 -1.68 5.99 -19.71
C CYS A 466 -0.76 4.83 -20.12
N TYR A 467 0.32 5.15 -20.83
CA TYR A 467 1.28 4.14 -21.29
C TYR A 467 2.72 4.63 -21.17
N PHE A 468 3.58 3.81 -20.55
CA PHE A 468 5.00 4.11 -20.35
C PHE A 468 5.86 3.00 -20.91
N THR A 469 6.74 3.35 -21.87
CA THR A 469 7.66 2.37 -22.43
C THR A 469 9.04 2.93 -22.68
N ARG A 470 10.07 2.14 -22.37
CA ARG A 470 11.50 2.45 -22.56
C ARG A 470 11.95 3.75 -21.90
N CYS A 471 11.29 4.12 -20.81
CA CYS A 471 11.65 5.26 -19.97
C CYS A 471 12.68 4.88 -18.90
N GLY A 472 13.43 5.88 -18.36
CA GLY A 472 14.26 5.67 -17.18
C GLY A 472 15.69 5.19 -17.45
N ARG A 473 16.29 5.48 -18.59
CA ARG A 473 17.68 5.08 -18.90
C ARG A 473 18.73 5.80 -18.04
N ASN A 474 18.38 6.97 -17.53
CA ASN A 474 19.25 7.82 -16.71
C ASN A 474 18.46 8.31 -15.48
N GLY A 475 19.12 8.99 -14.54
CA GLY A 475 18.48 9.50 -13.33
C GLY A 475 17.97 8.40 -12.41
N ALA A 476 16.72 8.50 -11.95
CA ALA A 476 16.07 7.59 -11.01
C ALA A 476 15.85 6.15 -11.57
N LYS A 477 16.04 5.97 -12.87
CA LYS A 477 15.89 4.67 -13.56
C LYS A 477 14.50 4.05 -13.40
N CYS A 478 13.48 4.87 -13.53
CA CYS A 478 12.08 4.45 -13.45
C CYS A 478 11.23 5.16 -14.51
N ALA A 479 10.02 4.65 -14.72
CA ALA A 479 9.08 5.28 -15.64
C ALA A 479 8.25 6.37 -14.97
N PHE A 480 7.87 6.16 -13.73
CA PHE A 480 7.20 7.14 -12.88
C PHE A 480 8.04 7.38 -11.62
N ASP A 481 8.30 8.65 -11.30
CA ASP A 481 9.13 9.06 -10.17
C ASP A 481 8.51 10.25 -9.43
N SER A 482 7.93 9.99 -8.27
CA SER A 482 7.47 11.05 -7.39
C SER A 482 8.54 11.36 -6.34
N GLU A 483 9.45 12.26 -6.68
CA GLU A 483 10.48 12.78 -5.77
C GLU A 483 9.95 13.96 -4.95
N ASP A 484 8.94 13.71 -4.15
CA ASP A 484 8.32 14.74 -3.33
C ASP A 484 9.10 15.00 -2.03
N GLY A 485 10.02 15.92 -2.08
CA GLY A 485 10.81 16.33 -0.92
C GLY A 485 10.03 17.03 0.18
N TRP A 486 8.80 17.47 -0.10
CA TRP A 486 7.98 18.27 0.80
C TRP A 486 6.75 17.53 1.33
N ASP A 487 6.57 16.26 0.95
CA ASP A 487 5.38 15.47 1.28
C ASP A 487 4.06 16.09 0.76
N MET A 488 4.11 16.67 -0.46
CA MET A 488 3.02 17.43 -1.07
C MET A 488 2.24 16.66 -2.14
N MET A 489 2.63 15.43 -2.46
CA MET A 489 1.83 14.55 -3.31
C MET A 489 0.63 14.02 -2.54
N HIS A 490 -0.56 14.46 -2.91
CA HIS A 490 -1.79 14.08 -2.24
C HIS A 490 -2.83 13.59 -3.24
N ASP A 491 -3.65 12.63 -2.81
CA ASP A 491 -4.83 12.19 -3.55
C ASP A 491 -4.52 11.73 -4.98
N PHE A 492 -3.45 10.97 -5.14
CA PHE A 492 -3.04 10.47 -6.45
C PHE A 492 -3.89 9.26 -6.87
N TYR A 493 -4.37 9.29 -8.10
CA TYR A 493 -5.13 8.19 -8.69
C TYR A 493 -4.52 7.71 -10.01
N MET A 494 -4.39 6.40 -10.17
CA MET A 494 -3.97 5.81 -11.43
C MET A 494 -4.78 4.55 -11.73
N SER A 495 -5.31 4.48 -12.96
CA SER A 495 -6.08 3.32 -13.43
C SER A 495 -5.87 3.07 -14.92
N GLY A 496 -5.93 1.79 -15.31
CA GLY A 496 -5.80 1.37 -16.70
C GLY A 496 -4.44 1.62 -17.35
N THR A 497 -3.44 1.99 -16.55
CA THR A 497 -2.10 2.37 -17.02
C THR A 497 -1.22 1.13 -17.22
N VAL A 498 -0.44 1.15 -18.32
CA VAL A 498 0.48 0.06 -18.69
C VAL A 498 1.93 0.56 -18.67
N PHE A 499 2.78 -0.16 -17.96
CA PHE A 499 4.22 0.03 -17.92
C PHE A 499 4.92 -1.15 -18.59
N GLU A 500 5.70 -0.88 -19.63
CA GLU A 500 6.31 -1.94 -20.42
C GLU A 500 7.76 -1.61 -20.80
N ASN A 501 8.67 -2.56 -20.60
CA ASN A 501 10.07 -2.44 -21.00
C ASN A 501 10.81 -1.21 -20.45
N ASN A 502 10.42 -0.71 -19.27
CA ASN A 502 11.13 0.38 -18.60
C ASN A 502 12.38 -0.12 -17.88
N TYR A 503 13.24 0.79 -17.40
CA TYR A 503 14.55 0.37 -16.91
C TYR A 503 14.51 -0.43 -15.61
N LEU A 504 14.48 0.14 -14.45
CA LEU A 504 14.63 -0.60 -13.19
C LEU A 504 13.28 -0.80 -12.51
N ASN A 505 12.59 0.31 -12.25
CA ASN A 505 11.28 0.32 -11.64
C ASN A 505 10.27 0.92 -12.63
N ASP A 506 9.06 0.44 -12.60
CA ASP A 506 7.98 1.10 -13.33
C ASP A 506 7.42 2.26 -12.51
N TRP A 507 7.36 2.08 -11.19
CA TRP A 507 6.86 3.06 -10.24
C TRP A 507 7.85 3.25 -9.09
N LEU A 508 8.19 4.50 -8.81
CA LEU A 508 8.95 4.92 -7.63
C LEU A 508 8.25 6.12 -6.98
N THR A 509 8.05 6.06 -5.67
CA THR A 509 7.59 7.23 -4.92
C THR A 509 8.33 7.32 -3.59
N CYS A 510 8.74 8.52 -3.23
CA CYS A 510 9.52 8.75 -2.02
C CYS A 510 8.72 9.39 -0.89
N ALA A 511 7.53 9.93 -1.16
CA ALA A 511 6.68 10.55 -0.14
C ALA A 511 5.25 10.74 -0.66
N GLY A 512 4.40 11.29 0.18
CA GLY A 512 3.02 11.62 -0.13
C GLY A 512 1.99 10.68 0.48
N HIS A 513 0.72 10.94 0.22
CA HIS A 513 -0.37 10.19 0.85
C HIS A 513 -1.64 10.18 0.00
N ASN A 514 -2.54 9.23 0.30
CA ASN A 514 -3.76 8.96 -0.45
C ASN A 514 -3.49 8.54 -1.90
N PHE A 515 -2.70 7.50 -2.10
CA PHE A 515 -2.55 6.92 -3.44
C PHE A 515 -3.57 5.79 -3.64
N LEU A 516 -4.27 5.83 -4.76
CA LEU A 516 -5.08 4.70 -5.24
C LEU A 516 -4.56 4.27 -6.61
N LEU A 517 -4.01 3.06 -6.68
CA LEU A 517 -3.41 2.46 -7.86
C LEU A 517 -4.18 1.18 -8.19
N GLU A 518 -4.99 1.19 -9.24
CA GLU A 518 -5.85 0.07 -9.56
C GLU A 518 -5.94 -0.26 -11.04
N ASN A 519 -6.15 -1.53 -11.36
CA ASN A 519 -6.35 -2.02 -12.72
C ASN A 519 -5.19 -1.70 -13.68
N ASN A 520 -3.95 -1.65 -13.19
CA ASN A 520 -2.76 -1.32 -13.97
C ASN A 520 -1.92 -2.58 -14.26
N GLU A 521 -1.05 -2.49 -15.28
CA GLU A 521 -0.08 -3.52 -15.60
C GLU A 521 1.36 -2.98 -15.48
N TYR A 522 2.17 -3.61 -14.61
CA TYR A 522 3.58 -3.26 -14.37
C TYR A 522 4.46 -4.46 -14.72
N ASN A 523 5.28 -4.34 -15.75
CA ASN A 523 6.28 -5.37 -16.07
C ASN A 523 7.54 -5.26 -15.20
N GLY A 524 7.70 -4.13 -14.52
CA GLY A 524 8.76 -3.85 -13.57
C GLY A 524 8.30 -3.84 -12.12
N ASP A 525 9.12 -3.26 -11.26
CA ASP A 525 8.86 -3.17 -9.83
C ASP A 525 8.09 -1.89 -9.48
N MET A 526 7.20 -2.01 -8.52
CA MET A 526 6.58 -0.90 -7.82
C MET A 526 7.33 -0.71 -6.50
N TYR A 527 7.85 0.51 -6.25
CA TYR A 527 8.66 0.79 -5.08
C TYR A 527 8.18 2.02 -4.33
N PHE A 528 7.67 1.81 -3.12
CA PHE A 528 7.37 2.84 -2.14
C PHE A 528 8.61 3.04 -1.27
N TRP A 529 9.39 4.06 -1.57
CA TRP A 529 10.74 4.18 -1.01
C TRP A 529 10.73 4.66 0.43
N THR A 530 10.06 5.77 0.72
CA THR A 530 10.05 6.35 2.07
C THR A 530 8.81 7.22 2.27
N ARG A 531 8.37 7.42 3.51
CA ARG A 531 7.29 8.32 3.94
C ARG A 531 5.99 8.30 3.13
N CYS A 532 5.74 7.25 2.39
CA CYS A 532 4.46 7.06 1.72
C CYS A 532 3.42 6.62 2.74
N GLN A 533 2.25 7.25 2.71
CA GLN A 533 1.18 6.97 3.65
C GLN A 533 -0.11 6.71 2.93
N ASN A 534 -0.93 5.82 3.51
CA ASN A 534 -2.27 5.60 3.04
C ASN A 534 -2.34 5.35 1.55
N TYR A 535 -1.65 4.33 1.08
CA TYR A 535 -1.79 3.90 -0.28
C TYR A 535 -2.61 2.62 -0.41
N THR A 536 -3.38 2.54 -1.47
CA THR A 536 -4.14 1.36 -1.86
C THR A 536 -3.67 0.87 -3.21
N VAL A 537 -3.23 -0.38 -3.27
CA VAL A 537 -2.81 -1.07 -4.51
C VAL A 537 -3.74 -2.25 -4.72
N ARG A 538 -4.59 -2.21 -5.78
CA ARG A 538 -5.58 -3.26 -6.00
C ARG A 538 -5.81 -3.60 -7.47
N ASN A 539 -6.17 -4.86 -7.73
CA ASN A 539 -6.51 -5.35 -9.09
C ASN A 539 -5.41 -5.10 -10.12
N ASN A 540 -4.13 -5.12 -9.73
CA ASN A 540 -3.02 -4.88 -10.65
C ASN A 540 -2.30 -6.19 -10.98
N LYS A 541 -1.62 -6.19 -12.14
CA LYS A 541 -0.58 -7.16 -12.48
C LYS A 541 0.77 -6.50 -12.31
N ILE A 542 1.63 -7.04 -11.45
CA ILE A 542 2.88 -6.40 -11.03
C ILE A 542 4.00 -7.44 -10.96
N ARG A 543 5.23 -7.04 -11.26
CA ARG A 543 6.38 -7.93 -11.01
C ARG A 543 6.65 -8.05 -9.51
N ASN A 544 6.96 -6.95 -8.83
CA ASN A 544 7.16 -6.90 -7.38
C ASN A 544 6.55 -5.62 -6.79
N ILE A 545 6.03 -5.73 -5.56
CA ILE A 545 5.71 -4.58 -4.72
C ILE A 545 6.77 -4.52 -3.62
N LYS A 546 7.42 -3.38 -3.46
CA LYS A 546 8.51 -3.16 -2.50
C LYS A 546 8.26 -1.93 -1.66
N GLU A 547 8.56 -2.04 -0.39
CA GLU A 547 8.65 -0.90 0.53
C GLU A 547 10.10 -0.68 0.93
N GLY A 548 10.52 0.57 1.03
CA GLY A 548 11.84 0.94 1.52
C GLY A 548 11.99 0.66 3.02
N SER A 549 13.23 0.63 3.50
CA SER A 549 13.55 0.44 4.92
C SER A 549 13.20 1.62 5.83
N GLY A 550 12.55 2.63 5.31
CA GLY A 550 12.14 3.85 6.01
C GLY A 550 10.92 3.62 6.90
N LYS A 551 10.96 4.12 8.09
CA LYS A 551 10.10 3.94 9.26
C LYS A 551 8.64 4.42 9.14
N THR A 552 8.08 4.61 7.94
CA THR A 552 6.93 5.49 7.80
C THR A 552 5.96 5.15 6.67
N VAL A 553 5.73 3.88 6.43
CA VAL A 553 4.55 3.49 5.65
C VAL A 553 3.42 3.19 6.64
N HIS A 554 2.37 4.00 6.61
CA HIS A 554 1.21 3.85 7.47
C HIS A 554 -0.04 3.62 6.63
N HIS A 555 -0.95 2.77 7.11
CA HIS A 555 -2.26 2.52 6.52
C HIS A 555 -2.23 2.08 5.05
N ALA A 556 -1.22 1.30 4.69
CA ALA A 556 -1.13 0.74 3.35
C ALA A 556 -2.07 -0.48 3.20
N ARG A 557 -2.67 -0.62 2.02
CA ARG A 557 -3.60 -1.70 1.68
C ARG A 557 -3.26 -2.29 0.33
N ILE A 558 -2.97 -3.57 0.30
CA ILE A 558 -2.63 -4.31 -0.92
C ILE A 558 -3.60 -5.48 -1.06
N TYR A 559 -4.47 -5.45 -2.07
CA TYR A 559 -5.44 -6.52 -2.24
C TYR A 559 -5.81 -6.77 -3.70
N ASP A 560 -6.23 -8.01 -3.98
CA ASP A 560 -6.66 -8.46 -5.30
C ASP A 560 -5.58 -8.29 -6.39
N ASN A 561 -4.26 -8.35 -6.05
CA ASN A 561 -3.19 -8.20 -7.02
C ASN A 561 -2.60 -9.55 -7.44
N GLU A 562 -2.13 -9.61 -8.69
CA GLU A 562 -1.34 -10.71 -9.24
C GLU A 562 0.12 -10.26 -9.39
N CYS A 563 1.02 -10.82 -8.58
CA CYS A 563 2.43 -10.51 -8.61
C CYS A 563 3.25 -11.71 -9.12
N SER A 564 4.00 -11.49 -10.20
CA SER A 564 4.90 -12.55 -10.73
C SER A 564 6.13 -12.79 -9.84
N GLY A 565 6.46 -11.86 -8.97
CA GLY A 565 7.53 -11.92 -7.98
C GLY A 565 7.02 -11.80 -6.56
N ALA A 566 7.58 -10.88 -5.76
CA ALA A 566 7.30 -10.76 -4.34
C ALA A 566 6.48 -9.50 -3.98
N ILE A 567 5.67 -9.63 -2.93
CA ILE A 567 5.09 -8.50 -2.20
C ILE A 567 5.86 -8.39 -0.87
N ASN A 568 6.54 -7.28 -0.67
CA ASN A 568 7.31 -6.99 0.55
C ASN A 568 6.75 -5.73 1.21
N SER A 569 5.96 -5.93 2.26
CA SER A 569 5.43 -4.87 3.10
C SER A 569 5.56 -5.24 4.57
N THR A 570 5.89 -4.29 5.43
CA THR A 570 6.14 -4.51 6.85
C THR A 570 5.00 -4.06 7.77
N VAL A 571 4.12 -3.21 7.28
CA VAL A 571 3.02 -2.60 8.06
C VAL A 571 1.68 -2.59 7.32
N THR A 572 1.57 -3.38 6.27
CA THR A 572 0.44 -3.34 5.33
C THR A 572 -0.38 -4.60 5.43
N ILE A 573 -1.68 -4.45 5.38
CA ILE A 573 -2.62 -5.56 5.24
C ILE A 573 -2.63 -6.00 3.77
N ILE A 574 -2.37 -7.29 3.55
CA ILE A 574 -2.33 -7.91 2.22
C ILE A 574 -3.45 -8.96 2.13
N LYS A 575 -4.40 -8.77 1.22
CA LYS A 575 -5.54 -9.68 1.06
C LYS A 575 -5.75 -10.13 -0.38
N ASN A 576 -6.24 -11.34 -0.56
CA ASN A 576 -6.64 -11.91 -1.86
C ASN A 576 -5.54 -11.82 -2.94
N CYS A 577 -4.28 -11.74 -2.59
CA CYS A 577 -3.20 -11.61 -3.55
C CYS A 577 -2.61 -12.96 -3.96
N VAL A 578 -2.07 -12.99 -5.18
CA VAL A 578 -1.26 -14.12 -5.68
C VAL A 578 0.16 -13.61 -5.93
N ALA A 579 1.16 -14.23 -5.30
CA ALA A 579 2.56 -13.83 -5.48
C ALA A 579 3.53 -15.00 -5.26
N LYS A 580 4.77 -14.86 -5.76
CA LYS A 580 5.82 -15.85 -5.48
C LYS A 580 6.12 -15.89 -3.99
N GLN A 581 6.24 -14.72 -3.35
CA GLN A 581 6.45 -14.57 -1.91
C GLN A 581 5.69 -13.36 -1.40
N ILE A 582 5.11 -13.46 -0.20
CA ILE A 582 4.37 -12.36 0.41
C ILE A 582 4.92 -12.16 1.83
N ASN A 583 5.37 -10.94 2.12
CA ASN A 583 5.82 -10.50 3.43
C ASN A 583 4.94 -9.33 3.89
N GLY A 584 4.32 -9.46 5.04
CA GLY A 584 3.37 -8.51 5.60
C GLY A 584 2.29 -9.23 6.41
N GLU A 585 1.25 -8.55 6.84
CA GLU A 585 0.06 -9.18 7.39
C GLU A 585 -0.82 -9.71 6.25
N VAL A 586 -1.08 -11.03 6.24
CA VAL A 586 -1.57 -11.73 5.04
C VAL A 586 -2.85 -12.49 5.33
N GLU A 587 -3.87 -12.26 4.51
CA GLU A 587 -5.17 -12.92 4.59
C GLU A 587 -5.64 -13.39 3.21
N ASN A 588 -6.17 -14.62 3.12
CA ASN A 588 -6.76 -15.21 1.91
C ASN A 588 -5.87 -15.10 0.65
N CYS A 589 -4.55 -15.27 0.78
CA CYS A 589 -3.61 -15.16 -0.31
C CYS A 589 -3.12 -16.51 -0.82
N ILE A 590 -2.57 -16.50 -2.05
CA ILE A 590 -1.85 -17.65 -2.61
C ILE A 590 -0.38 -17.27 -2.76
N ALA A 591 0.51 -17.99 -2.09
CA ALA A 591 1.95 -17.77 -2.18
C ALA A 591 2.71 -19.07 -2.47
N TYR A 592 3.86 -18.95 -3.16
CA TYR A 592 4.70 -20.08 -3.54
C TYR A 592 5.87 -20.30 -2.58
N SER A 593 6.06 -19.42 -1.63
CA SER A 593 7.00 -19.58 -0.51
C SER A 593 6.46 -18.90 0.75
N LEU A 594 7.00 -19.31 1.91
CA LEU A 594 6.64 -18.70 3.19
C LEU A 594 7.22 -17.28 3.34
N PRO A 595 6.54 -16.40 4.07
CA PRO A 595 7.05 -15.07 4.37
C PRO A 595 8.26 -15.14 5.32
N ASN A 596 9.22 -14.24 5.11
CA ASN A 596 10.44 -14.18 5.92
C ASN A 596 10.34 -13.23 7.13
N THR A 597 9.42 -12.27 7.08
CA THR A 597 9.35 -11.16 8.06
C THR A 597 7.96 -10.93 8.65
N THR A 598 7.00 -11.74 8.26
CA THR A 598 5.59 -11.57 8.65
C THR A 598 5.33 -12.13 10.04
N LYS A 599 4.48 -11.46 10.81
CA LYS A 599 4.09 -11.91 12.14
C LYS A 599 2.81 -12.75 12.16
N GLN A 600 1.88 -12.51 11.25
CA GLN A 600 0.59 -13.19 11.20
C GLN A 600 0.18 -13.53 9.77
N VAL A 601 -0.35 -14.74 9.57
CA VAL A 601 -0.85 -15.26 8.28
C VAL A 601 -2.12 -16.04 8.53
N GLU A 602 -3.19 -15.74 7.79
CA GLU A 602 -4.49 -16.38 7.98
C GLU A 602 -5.15 -16.74 6.64
N ASP A 603 -5.88 -17.86 6.65
CA ASP A 603 -6.70 -18.35 5.53
C ASP A 603 -5.96 -18.46 4.18
N CYS A 604 -4.64 -18.65 4.19
CA CYS A 604 -3.81 -18.63 3.00
C CYS A 604 -3.55 -20.02 2.42
N LYS A 605 -3.25 -20.04 1.11
CA LYS A 605 -2.78 -21.23 0.40
C LYS A 605 -1.32 -21.06 -0.01
N PHE A 606 -0.46 -21.98 0.42
CA PHE A 606 0.93 -22.05 0.03
C PHE A 606 1.16 -23.20 -0.95
N ILE A 607 1.84 -22.90 -2.07
CA ILE A 607 2.27 -23.90 -3.06
C ILE A 607 3.79 -23.91 -3.03
N LEU A 608 4.38 -24.76 -2.20
CA LEU A 608 5.79 -24.72 -1.86
C LEU A 608 6.67 -25.33 -2.96
N SER A 609 7.50 -24.51 -3.59
CA SER A 609 8.46 -24.91 -4.61
C SER A 609 9.90 -25.02 -4.10
N ASP A 610 10.29 -24.17 -3.14
CA ASP A 610 11.66 -24.11 -2.62
C ASP A 610 11.93 -25.23 -1.62
N GLU A 611 13.09 -25.85 -1.69
CA GLU A 611 13.48 -27.01 -0.89
C GLU A 611 13.44 -26.74 0.61
N ILE A 612 13.85 -25.53 1.02
CA ILE A 612 13.89 -25.11 2.43
C ILE A 612 13.09 -23.83 2.60
N GLN A 613 12.12 -23.87 3.50
CA GLN A 613 11.36 -22.71 3.94
C GLN A 613 11.90 -22.22 5.29
N TYR A 614 12.43 -21.00 5.34
CA TYR A 614 12.94 -20.40 6.56
C TYR A 614 11.82 -19.67 7.30
N ILE A 615 11.63 -19.98 8.58
CA ILE A 615 10.53 -19.43 9.40
C ILE A 615 11.10 -18.78 10.65
N SER A 616 10.58 -17.61 11.01
CA SER A 616 10.94 -16.92 12.25
C SER A 616 9.77 -16.08 12.76
N ASP A 617 9.45 -16.20 14.04
CA ASP A 617 8.49 -15.35 14.79
C ASP A 617 7.17 -15.10 14.02
N ILE A 618 6.42 -16.17 13.78
CA ILE A 618 5.21 -16.14 12.94
C ILE A 618 4.09 -16.94 13.57
N SER A 619 2.86 -16.42 13.44
CA SER A 619 1.61 -17.14 13.72
C SER A 619 0.88 -17.38 12.40
N ILE A 620 0.59 -18.62 12.09
CA ILE A 620 -0.09 -19.07 10.87
C ILE A 620 -1.36 -19.84 11.28
N SER A 621 -2.51 -19.41 10.77
CA SER A 621 -3.79 -20.03 11.09
C SER A 621 -4.62 -20.33 9.85
N ASN A 622 -5.39 -21.41 9.91
CA ASN A 622 -6.35 -21.84 8.88
C ASN A 622 -5.75 -21.96 7.48
N CYS A 623 -4.46 -22.31 7.37
CA CYS A 623 -3.75 -22.30 6.10
C CYS A 623 -3.61 -23.69 5.47
N LEU A 624 -3.62 -23.72 4.14
CA LEU A 624 -3.39 -24.91 3.35
C LEU A 624 -1.98 -24.86 2.72
N PHE A 625 -1.14 -25.84 3.05
CA PHE A 625 0.17 -26.05 2.44
C PHE A 625 0.10 -27.20 1.45
N ASN A 626 0.44 -26.93 0.19
CA ASN A 626 0.61 -27.94 -0.85
C ASN A 626 2.06 -27.94 -1.33
N LEU A 627 2.55 -29.08 -1.73
CA LEU A 627 3.80 -29.15 -2.48
C LEU A 627 3.54 -28.84 -3.96
N ALA A 628 4.48 -28.12 -4.61
CA ALA A 628 4.41 -27.87 -6.03
C ALA A 628 4.53 -29.18 -6.84
N GLU A 629 4.11 -29.17 -8.09
CA GLU A 629 4.17 -30.35 -8.97
C GLU A 629 5.62 -30.88 -9.07
N GLY A 630 5.78 -32.19 -8.94
CA GLY A 630 7.09 -32.85 -8.94
C GLY A 630 7.87 -32.81 -7.63
N VAL A 631 7.32 -32.16 -6.62
CA VAL A 631 7.95 -32.03 -5.31
C VAL A 631 7.37 -33.05 -4.34
N THR A 632 8.24 -33.82 -3.69
CA THR A 632 7.84 -34.90 -2.77
C THR A 632 8.07 -34.59 -1.29
N SER A 633 8.91 -33.60 -0.98
CA SER A 633 9.18 -33.21 0.41
C SER A 633 9.58 -31.74 0.55
N ARG A 634 9.33 -31.15 1.72
CA ARG A 634 9.77 -29.80 2.09
C ARG A 634 10.24 -29.73 3.52
N THR A 635 11.26 -28.89 3.73
CA THR A 635 11.83 -28.66 5.04
C THR A 635 11.46 -27.25 5.53
N PHE A 636 10.79 -27.18 6.68
CA PHE A 636 10.61 -25.94 7.42
C PHE A 636 11.78 -25.76 8.39
N SER A 637 12.61 -24.74 8.15
CA SER A 637 13.79 -24.44 8.94
C SER A 637 13.56 -23.22 9.83
N PHE A 638 13.73 -23.40 11.12
CA PHE A 638 13.50 -22.38 12.14
C PHE A 638 14.80 -21.65 12.46
N ASN A 639 14.90 -20.35 12.12
CA ASN A 639 16.17 -19.64 12.07
C ASN A 639 16.42 -18.54 13.10
N LYS A 640 15.44 -18.10 13.90
CA LYS A 640 15.58 -16.93 14.78
C LYS A 640 15.65 -17.30 16.26
N ARG A 641 16.49 -16.58 17.02
CA ARG A 641 16.78 -16.86 18.44
C ARG A 641 15.64 -16.55 19.40
N ASP A 642 14.83 -15.53 19.10
CA ASP A 642 13.83 -14.99 20.01
C ASP A 642 12.49 -14.84 19.27
N GLY A 643 11.59 -15.81 19.40
CA GLY A 643 10.28 -15.74 18.79
C GLY A 643 9.48 -17.03 18.93
N LEU A 644 8.16 -16.92 18.98
CA LEU A 644 7.22 -18.03 18.97
C LEU A 644 6.80 -18.32 17.53
N ILE A 645 6.89 -19.56 17.14
CA ILE A 645 6.33 -20.06 15.88
C ILE A 645 5.07 -20.84 16.20
N LYS A 646 3.95 -20.41 15.63
CA LYS A 646 2.66 -21.02 15.90
C LYS A 646 1.92 -21.35 14.61
N PHE A 647 1.47 -22.60 14.50
CA PHE A 647 0.57 -23.07 13.47
C PHE A 647 -0.74 -23.55 14.12
N MET A 648 -1.88 -23.07 13.63
CA MET A 648 -3.20 -23.46 14.12
C MET A 648 -4.12 -23.83 12.97
N ASN A 649 -4.81 -24.94 13.08
CA ASN A 649 -5.81 -25.40 12.10
C ASN A 649 -5.23 -25.46 10.67
N CYS A 650 -3.99 -25.92 10.51
CA CYS A 650 -3.33 -25.98 9.21
C CYS A 650 -3.31 -27.38 8.63
N ASP A 651 -3.48 -27.46 7.31
CA ASP A 651 -3.37 -28.70 6.54
C ASP A 651 -2.10 -28.70 5.69
N PHE A 652 -1.31 -29.77 5.77
CA PHE A 652 -0.07 -29.96 5.03
C PHE A 652 -0.22 -31.15 4.08
N ARG A 653 -0.34 -30.87 2.77
CA ARG A 653 -0.73 -31.88 1.76
C ARG A 653 0.34 -32.05 0.68
N GLY A 654 0.29 -33.20 0.01
CA GLY A 654 1.05 -33.51 -1.21
C GLY A 654 2.44 -34.11 -0.96
N GLY A 655 2.80 -34.49 0.28
CA GLY A 655 4.06 -35.18 0.54
C GLY A 655 4.61 -35.08 1.96
N LEU A 656 5.94 -35.21 2.08
CA LEU A 656 6.62 -35.21 3.38
C LEU A 656 7.00 -33.80 3.83
N TYR A 657 6.57 -33.43 5.02
CA TYR A 657 6.97 -32.22 5.71
C TYR A 657 7.98 -32.49 6.82
N VAL A 658 9.14 -31.87 6.70
CA VAL A 658 10.25 -32.02 7.65
C VAL A 658 10.35 -30.75 8.48
N LEU A 659 10.10 -30.83 9.77
CA LEU A 659 10.38 -29.73 10.70
C LEU A 659 11.85 -29.80 11.13
N ALA A 660 12.67 -28.87 10.66
CA ALA A 660 14.10 -28.84 10.97
C ALA A 660 14.44 -27.68 11.90
N ASN A 661 15.02 -28.00 13.04
CA ASN A 661 15.52 -27.01 13.98
C ASN A 661 17.04 -26.79 13.78
N ASN A 662 17.39 -25.72 13.07
CA ASN A 662 18.77 -25.31 12.86
C ASN A 662 19.21 -24.26 13.90
N ASN A 663 19.94 -24.67 14.92
CA ASN A 663 20.78 -23.87 15.83
C ASN A 663 20.19 -22.66 16.58
N ALA A 664 19.00 -22.15 16.27
CA ALA A 664 18.56 -20.84 16.75
C ALA A 664 17.10 -20.74 17.25
N PHE A 665 16.45 -21.87 17.45
CA PHE A 665 15.02 -21.91 17.71
C PHE A 665 14.67 -21.90 19.21
N ASN A 666 13.65 -21.13 19.64
CA ASN A 666 13.22 -21.11 21.03
C ASN A 666 12.01 -21.99 21.33
N SER A 667 10.88 -21.76 20.70
CA SER A 667 9.65 -22.54 20.94
C SER A 667 8.77 -22.59 19.72
N GLY A 668 7.98 -23.65 19.57
CA GLY A 668 7.01 -23.81 18.50
C GLY A 668 5.78 -24.56 18.94
N GLU A 669 4.63 -24.12 18.44
CA GLU A 669 3.33 -24.73 18.71
C GLU A 669 2.65 -25.10 17.39
N PHE A 670 2.18 -26.35 17.31
CA PHE A 670 1.32 -26.85 16.24
C PHE A 670 0.05 -27.36 16.86
N ILE A 671 -1.07 -26.69 16.58
CA ILE A 671 -2.37 -26.97 17.20
C ILE A 671 -3.39 -27.30 16.12
N ASN A 672 -4.07 -28.42 16.24
CA ASN A 672 -5.08 -28.90 15.28
C ASN A 672 -4.53 -28.97 13.83
N CYS A 673 -3.30 -29.41 13.65
CA CYS A 673 -2.68 -29.49 12.34
C CYS A 673 -2.72 -30.92 11.78
N ASN A 674 -2.98 -31.03 10.46
CA ASN A 674 -3.01 -32.32 9.76
C ASN A 674 -1.87 -32.36 8.74
N PHE A 675 -1.14 -33.46 8.70
CA PHE A 675 -0.06 -33.69 7.75
C PHE A 675 -0.34 -34.93 6.90
N ASP A 676 -0.01 -34.87 5.61
CA ASP A 676 -0.02 -36.08 4.76
C ASP A 676 1.12 -37.01 5.16
N LYS A 677 2.32 -36.45 5.36
CA LYS A 677 3.49 -37.16 5.91
C LYS A 677 4.32 -36.20 6.75
N PHE A 678 4.84 -36.69 7.86
CA PHE A 678 5.53 -35.86 8.85
C PHE A 678 6.80 -36.52 9.38
N THR A 679 7.83 -35.73 9.57
CA THR A 679 9.01 -36.07 10.39
C THR A 679 9.60 -34.81 11.01
N MET A 680 10.24 -34.95 12.14
CA MET A 680 10.91 -33.87 12.84
C MET A 680 12.42 -34.15 12.91
N ASN A 681 13.24 -33.18 12.53
CA ASN A 681 14.68 -33.22 12.69
C ASN A 681 15.08 -32.17 13.74
N VAL A 682 15.40 -32.64 14.94
CA VAL A 682 15.74 -31.77 16.07
C VAL A 682 17.27 -31.71 16.22
N ASN A 683 17.85 -30.58 15.86
CA ASN A 683 19.24 -30.27 16.17
C ASN A 683 19.34 -29.70 17.56
N CYS A 684 20.08 -30.35 18.44
CA CYS A 684 20.36 -29.87 19.79
C CYS A 684 21.25 -28.61 19.71
N ALA A 685 20.71 -27.46 20.12
CA ALA A 685 21.28 -26.15 19.84
C ALA A 685 22.56 -25.76 20.60
N LEU A 686 23.23 -24.74 20.05
CA LEU A 686 24.45 -24.12 20.58
C LEU A 686 24.24 -23.18 21.78
N ALA A 687 23.01 -22.83 22.13
CA ALA A 687 22.68 -21.84 23.17
C ALA A 687 22.19 -22.52 24.46
N ASP A 688 22.46 -21.89 25.60
CA ASP A 688 22.09 -22.36 26.95
C ASP A 688 20.56 -22.28 27.25
N ASN A 689 19.70 -22.22 26.25
CA ASN A 689 18.26 -21.99 26.39
C ASN A 689 17.46 -23.30 26.38
N ILE A 690 16.35 -23.30 27.10
CA ILE A 690 15.32 -24.36 27.05
C ILE A 690 14.45 -24.12 25.82
N LYS A 691 14.29 -25.15 25.00
CA LYS A 691 13.42 -25.14 23.82
C LYS A 691 12.26 -26.10 24.01
N THR A 692 11.07 -25.63 23.70
CA THR A 692 9.87 -26.46 23.79
C THR A 692 9.14 -26.45 22.47
N ILE A 693 8.88 -27.65 21.92
CA ILE A 693 8.05 -27.85 20.73
C ILE A 693 6.80 -28.60 21.20
N ILE A 694 5.65 -28.05 20.92
CA ILE A 694 4.36 -28.62 21.29
C ILE A 694 3.57 -28.95 20.03
N LEU A 695 3.15 -30.20 19.90
CA LEU A 695 2.16 -30.62 18.90
C LEU A 695 0.92 -31.06 19.66
N LYS A 696 -0.19 -30.36 19.44
CA LYS A 696 -1.43 -30.63 20.15
C LYS A 696 -2.58 -30.88 19.17
N ASN A 697 -3.28 -31.99 19.42
CA ASN A 697 -4.41 -32.39 18.58
C ASN A 697 -4.06 -32.48 17.08
N CYS A 698 -2.86 -33.01 16.76
CA CYS A 698 -2.37 -33.13 15.41
C CYS A 698 -2.50 -34.54 14.86
N VAL A 699 -2.70 -34.67 13.54
CA VAL A 699 -2.63 -35.94 12.80
C VAL A 699 -1.30 -36.02 12.11
N LEU A 700 -0.49 -36.99 12.49
CA LEU A 700 0.91 -37.16 12.11
C LEU A 700 1.17 -38.54 11.46
N PRO A 701 0.86 -38.73 10.18
CA PRO A 701 1.29 -39.93 9.46
C PRO A 701 2.81 -39.87 9.26
N ILE A 702 3.50 -40.77 9.88
CA ILE A 702 4.97 -40.82 9.78
C ILE A 702 5.42 -41.81 8.69
N ASP A 703 6.60 -41.56 8.24
CA ASP A 703 7.28 -42.37 7.23
C ASP A 703 8.57 -42.95 7.80
N GLY A 704 8.41 -43.99 8.56
CA GLY A 704 9.48 -44.71 9.24
C GLY A 704 10.05 -44.03 10.49
N CYS A 705 9.98 -42.71 10.66
CA CYS A 705 10.51 -42.00 11.83
C CYS A 705 9.75 -40.71 12.15
N LEU A 706 9.31 -40.58 13.38
CA LEU A 706 8.66 -39.33 13.87
C LEU A 706 9.69 -38.25 14.20
N ILE A 707 10.75 -38.62 14.95
CA ILE A 707 11.80 -37.71 15.39
C ILE A 707 13.17 -38.22 15.07
N LYS A 708 13.97 -37.37 14.41
CA LYS A 708 15.42 -37.54 14.28
C LYS A 708 16.12 -36.56 15.18
N LEU A 709 16.94 -37.06 16.11
CA LEU A 709 17.82 -36.24 16.92
C LEU A 709 19.19 -36.19 16.20
N SER A 710 19.51 -35.07 15.55
CA SER A 710 20.74 -34.90 14.77
C SER A 710 21.89 -34.34 15.60
N PRO A 711 23.15 -34.75 15.33
CA PRO A 711 24.29 -34.34 16.13
C PRO A 711 24.75 -32.92 15.84
N HIS A 712 24.99 -32.14 16.89
CA HIS A 712 25.96 -31.05 16.86
C HIS A 712 26.98 -31.27 18.00
N ALA A 713 28.26 -31.23 17.69
CA ALA A 713 29.32 -31.57 18.63
C ALA A 713 29.42 -30.66 19.87
N TYR A 714 28.69 -29.57 19.88
CA TYR A 714 28.73 -28.53 20.91
C TYR A 714 27.36 -28.14 21.49
N SER A 715 26.40 -29.06 21.46
CA SER A 715 25.03 -28.77 21.98
C SER A 715 25.03 -28.47 23.48
N LYS A 716 24.43 -27.40 23.91
CA LYS A 716 24.31 -26.99 25.31
C LYS A 716 22.87 -26.74 25.80
N GLY A 717 21.87 -26.78 24.93
CA GLY A 717 20.49 -26.44 25.25
C GLY A 717 19.60 -27.66 25.53
N ILE A 718 18.66 -27.52 26.48
CA ILE A 718 17.63 -28.51 26.79
C ILE A 718 16.55 -28.45 25.70
N VAL A 719 16.12 -29.60 25.19
CA VAL A 719 15.04 -29.72 24.21
C VAL A 719 13.90 -30.53 24.80
N ASN A 720 12.71 -29.94 24.82
CA ASN A 720 11.48 -30.61 25.18
C ASN A 720 10.56 -30.70 23.96
N VAL A 721 10.15 -31.89 23.60
CA VAL A 721 9.14 -32.12 22.54
C VAL A 721 7.92 -32.76 23.22
N ILE A 722 6.77 -32.16 23.04
CA ILE A 722 5.51 -32.60 23.65
C ILE A 722 4.49 -32.88 22.57
N PHE A 723 4.02 -34.11 22.51
CA PHE A 723 2.85 -34.52 21.73
C PHE A 723 1.69 -34.67 22.72
N GLU A 724 0.63 -33.92 22.48
CA GLU A 724 -0.57 -33.95 23.31
C GLU A 724 -1.81 -34.21 22.44
N ASP A 725 -2.59 -35.19 22.79
CA ASP A 725 -3.82 -35.56 22.05
C ASP A 725 -3.58 -35.85 20.56
N CYS A 726 -2.38 -36.33 20.18
CA CYS A 726 -2.02 -36.53 18.77
C CYS A 726 -2.32 -37.96 18.30
N ILE A 727 -2.60 -38.09 17.01
CA ILE A 727 -2.74 -39.38 16.30
C ILE A 727 -1.49 -39.58 15.44
N ILE A 728 -0.68 -40.57 15.76
CA ILE A 728 0.57 -40.91 15.09
C ILE A 728 0.40 -42.24 14.38
N THR A 729 0.44 -42.27 13.06
CA THR A 729 0.28 -43.50 12.26
C THR A 729 1.48 -43.73 11.37
N ASP A 730 1.84 -44.99 11.10
CA ASP A 730 2.94 -45.32 10.20
C ASP A 730 2.39 -45.85 8.88
N SER A 731 2.70 -45.16 7.77
CA SER A 731 2.25 -45.54 6.43
C SER A 731 2.98 -46.77 5.86
N GLY A 732 4.11 -47.16 6.46
CA GLY A 732 4.83 -48.36 6.12
C GLY A 732 5.62 -48.36 4.79
N GLU A 733 5.56 -47.27 4.02
CA GLU A 733 6.09 -47.23 2.65
C GLU A 733 7.50 -46.65 2.49
N PHE A 734 8.11 -46.04 3.51
CA PHE A 734 9.31 -45.25 3.32
C PHE A 734 10.61 -45.91 3.82
N LYS A 735 11.56 -46.01 2.93
CA LYS A 735 12.97 -46.25 3.25
C LYS A 735 13.70 -44.92 3.06
N LEU A 736 14.08 -44.25 4.17
CA LEU A 736 15.02 -43.13 4.12
C LEU A 736 16.39 -43.63 3.62
N ASP A 737 16.72 -43.37 2.37
CA ASP A 737 18.03 -43.63 1.82
C ASP A 737 19.08 -42.75 2.51
N GLY A 738 20.08 -43.40 3.16
CA GLY A 738 21.34 -42.77 3.47
C GLY A 738 21.85 -42.77 4.92
N TYR A 739 21.03 -43.01 5.93
CA TYR A 739 21.47 -43.10 7.31
C TYR A 739 20.65 -44.16 8.07
N GLY A 740 21.18 -45.35 8.23
CA GLY A 740 20.70 -46.37 9.13
C GLY A 740 19.20 -46.61 9.09
N ALA A 741 18.66 -46.99 7.95
CA ALA A 741 17.24 -47.16 7.70
C ALA A 741 16.65 -48.28 8.56
N GLY A 742 16.11 -47.90 9.67
CA GLY A 742 15.23 -48.77 10.44
C GLY A 742 13.98 -48.01 10.84
N SER A 743 12.89 -48.69 10.87
CA SER A 743 11.61 -48.18 11.30
C SER A 743 11.60 -47.96 12.80
N ALA A 744 11.94 -46.75 13.27
CA ALA A 744 11.78 -46.41 14.68
C ALA A 744 11.03 -45.11 14.87
N LEU A 745 10.19 -45.03 15.91
CA LEU A 745 9.47 -43.80 16.28
C LEU A 745 10.46 -42.65 16.52
N ILE A 746 11.59 -42.94 17.18
CA ILE A 746 12.64 -41.95 17.49
C ILE A 746 14.01 -42.50 17.02
N ASN A 747 14.67 -41.70 16.22
CA ASN A 747 16.04 -42.02 15.77
C ASN A 747 17.04 -41.02 16.41
N ALA A 748 17.85 -41.51 17.34
CA ALA A 748 18.76 -40.68 18.12
C ALA A 748 20.22 -40.86 17.63
N PHE A 749 20.66 -39.94 16.77
CA PHE A 749 22.07 -39.90 16.32
C PHE A 749 22.99 -39.04 17.18
N SER A 750 22.46 -38.32 18.16
CA SER A 750 23.25 -37.44 19.03
C SER A 750 22.80 -37.51 20.47
N LYS A 751 23.69 -36.98 21.31
CA LYS A 751 23.49 -36.85 22.75
C LYS A 751 22.59 -35.69 23.04
N PRO A 752 21.31 -35.87 23.50
CA PRO A 752 20.55 -34.82 24.09
C PRO A 752 21.25 -34.38 25.41
N ILE A 753 21.10 -33.14 25.76
CA ILE A 753 21.56 -32.59 27.03
C ILE A 753 20.73 -33.17 28.17
N GLU A 754 21.36 -33.40 29.31
CA GLU A 754 20.67 -33.80 30.53
C GLU A 754 19.48 -32.87 30.84
N GLY A 755 18.33 -33.46 31.11
CA GLY A 755 17.07 -32.72 31.28
C GLY A 755 16.19 -32.60 30.03
N SER A 756 16.69 -32.97 28.85
CA SER A 756 15.83 -33.02 27.65
C SER A 756 14.78 -34.13 27.74
N SER A 757 13.58 -33.84 27.16
CA SER A 757 12.48 -34.80 27.20
C SER A 757 11.73 -34.89 25.88
N ILE A 758 11.18 -36.07 25.61
CA ILE A 758 10.13 -36.29 24.62
C ILE A 758 8.91 -36.87 25.37
N THR A 759 7.80 -36.18 25.32
CA THR A 759 6.58 -36.53 26.06
C THR A 759 5.43 -36.81 25.09
N PHE A 760 4.78 -37.93 25.26
CA PHE A 760 3.55 -38.30 24.62
C PHE A 760 2.44 -38.33 25.69
N ARG A 761 1.42 -37.49 25.50
CA ARG A 761 0.30 -37.37 26.43
C ARG A 761 -1.02 -37.60 25.70
N ASN A 762 -1.81 -38.57 26.16
CA ASN A 762 -3.08 -38.92 25.54
C ASN A 762 -3.00 -39.23 24.04
N CYS A 763 -1.86 -39.72 23.57
CA CYS A 763 -1.67 -39.95 22.14
C CYS A 763 -2.08 -41.36 21.72
N THR A 764 -2.54 -41.48 20.47
CA THR A 764 -2.66 -42.78 19.80
C THR A 764 -1.46 -42.99 18.91
N ILE A 765 -0.70 -44.05 19.15
CA ILE A 765 0.49 -44.41 18.37
C ILE A 765 0.27 -45.77 17.70
N ASP A 766 0.07 -45.74 16.39
CA ASP A 766 -0.03 -46.95 15.56
C ASP A 766 1.25 -47.11 14.73
N LYS A 767 2.22 -47.76 15.34
CA LYS A 767 3.52 -48.03 14.71
C LYS A 767 3.90 -49.49 14.86
N PRO A 768 4.15 -50.20 13.75
CA PRO A 768 4.40 -51.62 13.79
C PRO A 768 5.78 -52.04 14.29
N THR A 769 6.80 -51.16 14.33
CA THR A 769 8.18 -51.54 14.63
C THR A 769 8.96 -50.48 15.43
N GLY A 770 9.68 -50.90 16.42
CA GLY A 770 10.81 -50.25 17.13
C GLY A 770 10.57 -48.84 17.72
N LEU A 771 10.95 -48.59 18.96
CA LEU A 771 10.86 -47.30 19.61
C LEU A 771 12.07 -46.39 19.31
N LEU A 772 13.26 -47.01 19.33
CA LEU A 772 14.53 -46.33 19.08
C LEU A 772 15.45 -47.19 18.23
N LEU A 773 16.11 -46.57 17.27
CA LEU A 773 16.96 -47.29 16.33
C LEU A 773 18.44 -47.25 16.62
N GLU A 774 19.04 -46.12 16.77
CA GLU A 774 20.47 -45.99 16.99
C GLU A 774 20.80 -44.73 17.78
N GLY A 775 21.77 -44.81 18.68
CA GLY A 775 22.39 -43.71 19.34
C GLY A 775 23.88 -43.92 19.46
N TYR A 776 24.67 -42.98 19.02
CA TYR A 776 26.06 -42.92 19.33
C TYR A 776 26.25 -42.52 20.81
N GLY A 777 26.61 -43.53 21.61
CA GLY A 777 26.69 -43.39 23.04
C GLY A 777 27.67 -42.35 23.52
N SER A 778 27.27 -41.65 24.50
CA SER A 778 27.89 -41.29 25.76
C SER A 778 27.23 -40.06 26.41
N GLY A 779 26.82 -40.16 27.60
CA GLY A 779 26.89 -39.14 28.63
C GLY A 779 25.63 -38.50 29.14
N HIS A 780 24.52 -38.45 28.44
CA HIS A 780 23.30 -37.81 28.94
C HIS A 780 22.04 -38.65 28.74
N VAL A 781 21.13 -38.58 29.69
CA VAL A 781 19.89 -39.35 29.69
C VAL A 781 18.76 -38.56 29.11
N LEU A 782 18.12 -39.06 28.04
CA LEU A 782 16.87 -38.54 27.51
C LEU A 782 15.68 -39.04 28.34
N ASN A 783 14.84 -38.15 28.81
CA ASN A 783 13.57 -38.56 29.43
C ASN A 783 12.53 -38.83 28.33
N LEU A 784 12.07 -40.07 28.27
CA LEU A 784 11.03 -40.49 27.34
C LEU A 784 9.78 -40.80 28.14
N ILE A 785 8.73 -39.98 28.02
CA ILE A 785 7.58 -39.96 28.90
C ILE A 785 6.33 -40.30 28.12
N PHE A 786 5.58 -41.31 28.58
CA PHE A 786 4.26 -41.69 28.07
C PHE A 786 3.23 -41.54 29.15
N GLU A 787 2.32 -40.60 29.01
CA GLU A 787 1.21 -40.31 29.93
C GLU A 787 -0.11 -40.65 29.24
N ASN A 788 -0.88 -41.57 29.76
CA ASN A 788 -2.13 -42.08 29.15
C ASN A 788 -1.98 -42.44 27.65
N THR A 789 -0.79 -42.89 27.28
CA THR A 789 -0.45 -43.24 25.90
C THR A 789 -0.04 -44.70 25.84
N PRO A 790 -0.90 -45.61 25.39
CA PRO A 790 -0.59 -47.02 25.34
C PRO A 790 0.55 -47.29 24.34
N LEU A 791 1.53 -48.03 24.77
CA LEU A 791 2.61 -48.55 23.93
C LEU A 791 2.23 -49.91 23.37
N SER A 792 2.41 -50.11 22.07
CA SER A 792 2.35 -51.44 21.46
C SER A 792 3.50 -52.29 21.96
N ASP A 793 3.27 -53.56 22.16
CA ASP A 793 4.29 -54.53 22.55
C ASP A 793 5.48 -54.60 21.56
N ASN A 794 5.29 -54.12 20.36
CA ASN A 794 6.31 -54.05 19.31
C ASN A 794 7.25 -52.83 19.44
N LEU A 795 6.96 -51.83 20.31
CA LEU A 795 7.77 -50.65 20.53
C LEU A 795 8.86 -50.95 21.58
N GLN A 796 10.04 -51.36 21.13
CA GLN A 796 11.13 -51.74 22.03
C GLN A 796 12.34 -50.80 21.88
N ILE A 797 13.01 -50.52 22.99
CA ILE A 797 14.28 -49.83 23.06
C ILE A 797 15.41 -50.82 22.83
N LYS A 798 16.32 -50.55 21.91
CA LYS A 798 17.51 -51.41 21.72
C LYS A 798 18.31 -51.48 23.01
N ASP A 799 18.84 -52.64 23.35
CA ASP A 799 19.53 -52.93 24.63
C ASP A 799 20.69 -51.97 24.90
N ASN A 800 21.46 -51.65 23.85
CA ASN A 800 22.61 -50.74 23.97
C ASN A 800 22.22 -49.28 24.26
N LEU A 801 20.93 -48.93 24.11
CA LEU A 801 20.41 -47.57 24.34
C LEU A 801 19.69 -47.45 25.67
N LYS A 802 19.32 -48.52 26.33
CA LYS A 802 18.58 -48.51 27.60
C LYS A 802 19.27 -47.68 28.68
N GLN A 803 20.57 -47.65 28.71
CA GLN A 803 21.36 -46.87 29.69
C GLN A 803 21.29 -45.36 29.48
N PHE A 804 20.84 -44.86 28.31
CA PHE A 804 20.77 -43.43 27.93
C PHE A 804 19.34 -42.93 27.89
N ILE A 805 18.39 -43.76 28.34
CA ILE A 805 16.96 -43.41 28.28
C ILE A 805 16.34 -43.65 29.66
N ASN A 806 15.71 -42.64 30.17
CA ASN A 806 14.83 -42.76 31.31
C ASN A 806 13.40 -42.89 30.79
N LEU A 807 12.87 -44.11 30.73
CA LEU A 807 11.54 -44.43 30.27
C LEU A 807 10.56 -44.24 31.44
N ILE A 808 9.59 -43.33 31.27
CA ILE A 808 8.57 -43.05 32.29
C ILE A 808 7.20 -43.32 31.64
N ILE A 809 6.46 -44.27 32.18
CA ILE A 809 5.10 -44.64 31.74
C ILE A 809 4.16 -44.29 32.92
N LYS A 810 3.18 -43.44 32.67
CA LYS A 810 2.20 -43.00 33.65
C LYS A 810 0.78 -43.27 33.19
#